data_da32eb32fc4ff19de5a2ac234c6bb011
#
_entry.id   da32eb32fc4ff19de5a2ac234c6bb011
#
_cell.length_a   1.000
_cell.length_b   1.000
_cell.length_c   1.000
_cell.angle_alpha   90.00
_cell.angle_beta   90.00
_cell.angle_gamma   90.00
#
_symmetry.space_group_name_H-M   'P 1'
#
loop_
_entity.id
_entity.type
_entity.pdbx_description
1 polymer ?
#
loop_
_entity_poly.entity_id
_entity_poly.type
_entity_poly.pdbx_seq_one_letter_code
_entity_poly.pdbx_strand_id
1 'polypeptide(L)'
;MPPRPNGPRLSMKESMKQLDKKTLFRLLSYMKPYRLHLVFVFICIAVSAFASVMSSLFLKSLIDDYISPLLLESNPNFSGLLYALLQMAVIYVIGAFSTLFYNRTMAVVSQGTLKKIRDEMFEHMQTLPIKFFDTHTHGDIMSFYTNDTDTLRQMISQSIPQTLSSIFTVVSVFCSMLTLSIWLTLFLIAFLFVMFKIVGKVTAKSGSYFVRQQQSLGNVNVYIEEMINGQKVIKVFCHEDKTKVEFDKRNDDLFTNASEANKFANILGPIMNALGYFLYVLIAVLGGGLALAGVPNLTLTGMGVMTLGGIASFLQLSRSFVMPISQVTQQISSIIMAMAGASRIFSLLDAESEKDEGYVTLVNAEKKNGVLTETDKHTGLWAWKHPHKDGTVTYTELTGHVELEDVDFGYTPEKTVLHDITLYAEPGQKVAFVGATGAGKTTITNLINRFYDISDGKIRYDGINITKIKKPDLRRSLGVVLQDVNLFTGTVMENIRYGKLDATDEECIAAAKLANADGFIRMLPQGYDTVLSGDGSGLSQGQRQLISIARAAVADPPVMILDEATSSIDTRTEAIVQSGMDALMKGRTVFVIAHRLSTVQNSDVIMVLDHGHIIERGSHRDLIAQKGTYYRLYTGAFELE
;
A
#
# COMPACT_ATOMS: atom_id res chain seq x y z
N MET A 1 6.93 15.54 -12.31
CA MET A 1 5.79 14.79 -11.71
C MET A 1 4.60 14.89 -12.66
N PRO A 2 3.99 13.78 -13.11
CA PRO A 2 2.75 13.87 -13.86
C PRO A 2 1.63 14.37 -12.92
N PRO A 3 0.66 15.18 -13.40
CA PRO A 3 -0.43 15.66 -12.58
C PRO A 3 -1.30 14.49 -12.13
N ARG A 4 -1.54 14.39 -10.82
CA ARG A 4 -2.51 13.43 -10.26
C ARG A 4 -3.87 13.66 -10.93
N PRO A 5 -4.58 12.62 -11.38
CA PRO A 5 -5.90 12.78 -11.94
C PRO A 5 -6.86 13.22 -10.82
N ASN A 6 -7.16 14.52 -10.74
CA ASN A 6 -8.28 15.05 -9.99
C ASN A 6 -9.58 14.68 -10.73
N GLY A 7 -10.00 13.41 -10.60
CA GLY A 7 -11.34 13.02 -10.99
C GLY A 7 -12.37 13.65 -10.04
N PRO A 8 -13.48 14.20 -10.53
CA PRO A 8 -14.55 14.72 -9.69
C PRO A 8 -15.05 13.56 -8.79
N ARG A 9 -15.08 13.77 -7.47
CA ARG A 9 -15.72 12.82 -6.56
C ARG A 9 -17.19 12.71 -6.97
N LEU A 10 -17.52 11.53 -7.46
CA LEU A 10 -18.85 11.14 -7.91
C LEU A 10 -19.90 11.36 -6.82
N SER A 11 -21.10 11.71 -7.21
CA SER A 11 -22.24 11.79 -6.30
C SER A 11 -22.44 10.44 -5.59
N MET A 12 -23.06 10.42 -4.41
CA MET A 12 -23.32 9.20 -3.63
C MET A 12 -24.02 8.11 -4.48
N LYS A 13 -24.87 8.49 -5.44
CA LYS A 13 -25.51 7.60 -6.42
C LYS A 13 -24.52 7.01 -7.45
N GLU A 14 -23.55 7.79 -7.88
CA GLU A 14 -22.51 7.35 -8.82
C GLU A 14 -21.47 6.50 -8.12
N SER A 15 -21.11 6.84 -6.86
CA SER A 15 -20.24 6.02 -6.01
C SER A 15 -20.88 4.66 -5.68
N MET A 16 -22.18 4.61 -5.44
CA MET A 16 -22.90 3.34 -5.27
C MET A 16 -22.99 2.51 -6.57
N LYS A 17 -23.00 3.14 -7.74
CA LYS A 17 -22.91 2.45 -9.04
C LYS A 17 -21.53 1.85 -9.31
N GLN A 18 -20.48 2.43 -8.70
CA GLN A 18 -19.10 1.97 -8.78
C GLN A 18 -18.75 0.93 -7.69
N LEU A 19 -19.67 0.53 -6.81
CA LEU A 19 -19.50 -0.64 -5.97
C LEU A 19 -19.30 -1.86 -6.87
N ASP A 20 -18.02 -2.12 -7.20
CA ASP A 20 -17.69 -3.29 -8.00
C ASP A 20 -18.08 -4.54 -7.22
N LYS A 21 -19.17 -5.17 -7.67
CA LYS A 21 -19.67 -6.41 -7.07
C LYS A 21 -18.56 -7.47 -7.00
N LYS A 22 -17.66 -7.47 -7.97
CA LYS A 22 -16.54 -8.41 -8.04
C LYS A 22 -15.59 -8.22 -6.85
N THR A 23 -15.22 -6.96 -6.55
CA THR A 23 -14.39 -6.60 -5.40
C THR A 23 -15.04 -7.02 -4.08
N LEU A 24 -16.35 -6.76 -3.92
CA LEU A 24 -17.09 -7.16 -2.72
C LEU A 24 -17.12 -8.69 -2.54
N PHE A 25 -17.45 -9.44 -3.60
CA PHE A 25 -17.46 -10.90 -3.54
C PHE A 25 -16.08 -11.48 -3.27
N ARG A 26 -15.03 -10.90 -3.85
CA ARG A 26 -13.65 -11.30 -3.57
C ARG A 26 -13.29 -11.08 -2.10
N LEU A 27 -13.62 -9.91 -1.54
CA LEU A 27 -13.39 -9.62 -0.12
C LEU A 27 -14.16 -10.58 0.78
N LEU A 28 -15.43 -10.86 0.49
CA LEU A 28 -16.24 -11.84 1.23
C LEU A 28 -15.63 -13.25 1.14
N SER A 29 -14.93 -13.58 0.04
CA SER A 29 -14.24 -14.86 -0.08
C SER A 29 -13.09 -15.03 0.92
N TYR A 30 -12.41 -13.95 1.28
CA TYR A 30 -11.38 -13.95 2.33
C TYR A 30 -11.95 -14.22 3.72
N MET A 31 -13.25 -13.92 3.93
CA MET A 31 -13.94 -14.18 5.20
C MET A 31 -14.51 -15.60 5.30
N LYS A 32 -14.54 -16.38 4.19
CA LYS A 32 -15.06 -17.76 4.18
C LYS A 32 -14.49 -18.69 5.28
N PRO A 33 -13.19 -18.66 5.61
CA PRO A 33 -12.66 -19.49 6.70
C PRO A 33 -13.34 -19.24 8.05
N TYR A 34 -13.90 -18.04 8.23
CA TYR A 34 -14.56 -17.61 9.47
C TYR A 34 -16.07 -17.76 9.44
N ARG A 35 -16.65 -18.55 8.52
CA ARG A 35 -18.11 -18.69 8.34
C ARG A 35 -18.88 -19.00 9.63
N LEU A 36 -18.36 -19.88 10.49
CA LEU A 36 -18.98 -20.22 11.76
C LEU A 36 -18.98 -19.03 12.75
N HIS A 37 -17.89 -18.28 12.78
CA HIS A 37 -17.78 -17.05 13.57
C HIS A 37 -18.78 -15.99 13.08
N LEU A 38 -18.96 -15.85 11.76
CA LEU A 38 -19.92 -14.91 11.17
C LEU A 38 -21.36 -15.29 11.48
N VAL A 39 -21.71 -16.59 11.45
CA VAL A 39 -23.04 -17.08 11.88
C VAL A 39 -23.26 -16.78 13.36
N PHE A 40 -22.28 -17.05 14.22
CA PHE A 40 -22.35 -16.70 15.64
C PHE A 40 -22.54 -15.20 15.87
N VAL A 41 -21.78 -14.36 15.16
CA VAL A 41 -21.93 -12.89 15.19
C VAL A 41 -23.35 -12.47 14.78
N PHE A 42 -23.88 -13.05 13.71
CA PHE A 42 -25.24 -12.76 13.24
C PHE A 42 -26.30 -13.07 14.31
N ILE A 43 -26.19 -14.22 14.96
CA ILE A 43 -27.08 -14.61 16.07
C ILE A 43 -26.94 -13.64 17.24
N CYS A 44 -25.72 -13.31 17.66
CA CYS A 44 -25.46 -12.37 18.74
C CYS A 44 -26.03 -10.96 18.45
N ILE A 45 -25.87 -10.47 17.19
CA ILE A 45 -26.46 -9.20 16.76
C ILE A 45 -27.98 -9.24 16.84
N ALA A 46 -28.63 -10.32 16.37
CA ALA A 46 -30.08 -10.49 16.44
C ALA A 46 -30.57 -10.52 17.89
N VAL A 47 -29.90 -11.25 18.78
CA VAL A 47 -30.23 -11.31 20.20
C VAL A 47 -30.07 -9.94 20.87
N SER A 48 -28.98 -9.23 20.60
CA SER A 48 -28.74 -7.89 21.14
C SER A 48 -29.79 -6.88 20.67
N ALA A 49 -30.15 -6.90 19.38
CA ALA A 49 -31.20 -6.04 18.82
C ALA A 49 -32.57 -6.36 19.45
N PHE A 50 -32.92 -7.65 19.62
CA PHE A 50 -34.15 -8.08 20.28
C PHE A 50 -34.18 -7.62 21.73
N ALA A 51 -33.11 -7.79 22.50
CA ALA A 51 -33.02 -7.33 23.89
C ALA A 51 -33.25 -5.82 24.02
N SER A 52 -32.71 -5.03 23.08
CA SER A 52 -32.91 -3.58 23.04
C SER A 52 -34.38 -3.18 22.81
N VAL A 53 -35.08 -3.90 21.91
CA VAL A 53 -36.50 -3.65 21.63
C VAL A 53 -37.40 -4.08 22.76
N MET A 54 -37.10 -5.23 23.40
CA MET A 54 -37.84 -5.73 24.56
C MET A 54 -37.84 -4.73 25.70
N SER A 55 -36.76 -3.96 25.88
CA SER A 55 -36.69 -2.84 26.83
C SER A 55 -37.82 -1.82 26.64
N SER A 56 -38.08 -1.45 25.38
CA SER A 56 -39.11 -0.46 25.05
C SER A 56 -40.52 -1.01 25.19
N LEU A 57 -40.73 -2.28 24.87
CA LEU A 57 -42.04 -2.97 25.06
C LEU A 57 -42.32 -3.24 26.51
N PHE A 58 -41.31 -3.59 27.31
CA PHE A 58 -41.43 -3.80 28.75
C PHE A 58 -41.99 -2.58 29.48
N LEU A 59 -41.70 -1.36 28.99
CA LEU A 59 -42.24 -0.14 29.56
C LEU A 59 -43.77 -0.12 29.52
N LYS A 60 -44.39 -0.70 28.49
CA LYS A 60 -45.86 -0.88 28.46
C LYS A 60 -46.34 -1.80 29.57
N SER A 61 -45.80 -3.02 29.65
CA SER A 61 -46.17 -3.96 30.69
C SER A 61 -45.90 -3.42 32.09
N LEU A 62 -44.77 -2.74 32.28
CA LEU A 62 -44.42 -2.14 33.55
C LEU A 62 -45.47 -1.13 34.03
N ILE A 63 -45.98 -0.27 33.13
CA ILE A 63 -46.97 0.73 33.48
C ILE A 63 -48.36 0.12 33.59
N ASP A 64 -48.81 -0.63 32.56
CA ASP A 64 -50.18 -1.09 32.44
C ASP A 64 -50.49 -2.28 33.33
N ASP A 65 -49.57 -3.27 33.46
CA ASP A 65 -49.82 -4.55 34.12
C ASP A 65 -49.33 -4.55 35.58
N TYR A 66 -48.39 -3.69 35.96
CA TYR A 66 -47.82 -3.67 37.33
C TYR A 66 -48.07 -2.35 38.05
N ILE A 67 -47.67 -1.18 37.50
CA ILE A 67 -47.76 0.08 38.25
C ILE A 67 -49.19 0.55 38.38
N SER A 68 -49.99 0.58 37.31
CA SER A 68 -51.36 1.10 37.34
C SER A 68 -52.27 0.28 38.26
N PRO A 69 -52.22 -1.07 38.29
CA PRO A 69 -52.99 -1.84 39.25
C PRO A 69 -52.57 -1.62 40.72
N LEU A 70 -51.23 -1.57 40.98
CA LEU A 70 -50.68 -1.34 42.31
C LEU A 70 -51.10 0.01 42.94
N LEU A 71 -51.30 1.03 42.09
CA LEU A 71 -51.78 2.35 42.56
C LEU A 71 -53.25 2.35 43.04
N LEU A 72 -54.03 1.36 42.62
CA LEU A 72 -55.44 1.21 43.00
C LEU A 72 -55.66 0.30 44.21
N GLU A 73 -54.59 -0.44 44.61
CA GLU A 73 -54.66 -1.34 45.77
C GLU A 73 -54.38 -0.61 47.10
N SER A 74 -55.15 -0.87 48.13
CA SER A 74 -54.92 -0.33 49.46
C SER A 74 -53.74 -0.97 50.23
N ASN A 75 -53.29 -2.18 49.82
CA ASN A 75 -52.11 -2.89 50.33
C ASN A 75 -51.32 -3.46 49.15
N PRO A 76 -50.43 -2.67 48.46
CA PRO A 76 -49.75 -3.08 47.23
C PRO A 76 -48.72 -4.19 47.51
N ASN A 77 -48.78 -5.27 46.72
CA ASN A 77 -47.82 -6.37 46.77
C ASN A 77 -46.79 -6.21 45.59
N PHE A 78 -45.56 -5.86 45.94
CA PHE A 78 -44.48 -5.60 44.95
C PHE A 78 -43.79 -6.87 44.41
N SER A 79 -44.16 -8.08 44.83
CA SER A 79 -43.51 -9.32 44.42
C SER A 79 -43.56 -9.56 42.92
N GLY A 80 -44.69 -9.29 42.25
CA GLY A 80 -44.88 -9.39 40.80
C GLY A 80 -44.00 -8.39 40.03
N LEU A 81 -43.95 -7.14 40.51
CA LEU A 81 -43.11 -6.12 39.95
C LEU A 81 -41.61 -6.48 40.03
N LEU A 82 -41.18 -6.98 41.22
CA LEU A 82 -39.78 -7.40 41.39
C LEU A 82 -39.41 -8.54 40.46
N TYR A 83 -40.31 -9.52 40.28
CA TYR A 83 -40.08 -10.63 39.33
C TYR A 83 -39.95 -10.15 37.89
N ALA A 84 -40.82 -9.24 37.44
CA ALA A 84 -40.76 -8.66 36.11
C ALA A 84 -39.45 -7.86 35.87
N LEU A 85 -39.01 -7.09 36.89
CA LEU A 85 -37.73 -6.37 36.84
C LEU A 85 -36.53 -7.33 36.76
N LEU A 86 -36.54 -8.44 37.49
CA LEU A 86 -35.50 -9.46 37.42
C LEU A 86 -35.47 -10.16 36.07
N GLN A 87 -36.63 -10.49 35.48
CA GLN A 87 -36.68 -11.02 34.11
C GLN A 87 -36.06 -10.06 33.11
N MET A 88 -36.38 -8.78 33.22
CA MET A 88 -35.83 -7.76 32.31
C MET A 88 -34.32 -7.58 32.51
N ALA A 89 -33.83 -7.62 33.74
CA ALA A 89 -32.42 -7.59 34.07
C ALA A 89 -31.66 -8.75 33.40
N VAL A 90 -32.22 -9.96 33.39
CA VAL A 90 -31.64 -11.12 32.70
C VAL A 90 -31.57 -10.87 31.19
N ILE A 91 -32.60 -10.32 30.55
CA ILE A 91 -32.62 -9.99 29.12
C ILE A 91 -31.53 -8.96 28.80
N TYR A 92 -31.37 -7.92 29.64
CA TYR A 92 -30.30 -6.94 29.46
C TYR A 92 -28.90 -7.54 29.56
N VAL A 93 -28.68 -8.43 30.55
CA VAL A 93 -27.39 -9.12 30.72
C VAL A 93 -27.09 -9.98 29.49
N ILE A 94 -28.07 -10.73 28.99
CA ILE A 94 -27.91 -11.51 27.74
C ILE A 94 -27.57 -10.60 26.55
N GLY A 95 -28.28 -9.47 26.42
CA GLY A 95 -28.01 -8.48 25.37
C GLY A 95 -26.59 -7.89 25.44
N ALA A 96 -26.15 -7.55 26.67
CA ALA A 96 -24.81 -7.01 26.92
C ALA A 96 -23.72 -8.04 26.59
N PHE A 97 -23.86 -9.29 27.02
CA PHE A 97 -22.93 -10.36 26.68
C PHE A 97 -22.93 -10.65 25.16
N SER A 98 -24.09 -10.64 24.52
CA SER A 98 -24.18 -10.82 23.08
C SER A 98 -23.42 -9.72 22.33
N THR A 99 -23.54 -8.48 22.80
CA THR A 99 -22.79 -7.33 22.24
C THR A 99 -21.27 -7.50 22.43
N LEU A 100 -20.84 -7.91 23.64
CA LEU A 100 -19.45 -8.20 23.93
C LEU A 100 -18.89 -9.30 23.00
N PHE A 101 -19.62 -10.40 22.88
CA PHE A 101 -19.17 -11.56 22.09
C PHE A 101 -19.11 -11.26 20.59
N TYR A 102 -20.09 -10.58 20.01
CA TYR A 102 -20.00 -10.28 18.59
C TYR A 102 -18.86 -9.31 18.29
N ASN A 103 -18.63 -8.29 19.13
CA ASN A 103 -17.53 -7.36 18.93
C ASN A 103 -16.16 -8.06 19.03
N ARG A 104 -15.98 -8.92 20.05
CA ARG A 104 -14.75 -9.70 20.21
C ARG A 104 -14.51 -10.65 19.02
N THR A 105 -15.55 -11.33 18.59
CA THR A 105 -15.48 -12.27 17.46
C THR A 105 -15.17 -11.53 16.16
N MET A 106 -15.79 -10.38 15.92
CA MET A 106 -15.49 -9.57 14.74
C MET A 106 -14.07 -9.00 14.74
N ALA A 107 -13.49 -8.70 15.89
CA ALA A 107 -12.08 -8.34 15.98
C ALA A 107 -11.17 -9.48 15.50
N VAL A 108 -11.44 -10.73 15.91
CA VAL A 108 -10.69 -11.91 15.45
C VAL A 108 -10.86 -12.13 13.94
N VAL A 109 -12.10 -12.09 13.43
CA VAL A 109 -12.40 -12.24 11.99
C VAL A 109 -11.69 -11.16 11.17
N SER A 110 -11.79 -9.91 11.61
CA SER A 110 -11.17 -8.76 10.94
C SER A 110 -9.65 -8.92 10.87
N GLN A 111 -8.98 -9.13 12.01
CA GLN A 111 -7.53 -9.25 12.06
C GLN A 111 -7.01 -10.47 11.29
N GLY A 112 -7.70 -11.60 11.37
CA GLY A 112 -7.31 -12.80 10.62
C GLY A 112 -7.48 -12.63 9.10
N THR A 113 -8.55 -11.97 8.65
CA THR A 113 -8.75 -11.63 7.24
C THR A 113 -7.66 -10.68 6.73
N LEU A 114 -7.34 -9.64 7.51
CA LEU A 114 -6.30 -8.67 7.12
C LEU A 114 -4.89 -9.27 7.15
N LYS A 115 -4.61 -10.17 8.10
CA LYS A 115 -3.35 -10.90 8.10
C LYS A 115 -3.16 -11.62 6.77
N LYS A 116 -4.17 -12.40 6.37
CA LYS A 116 -4.13 -13.15 5.10
C LYS A 116 -3.93 -12.24 3.89
N ILE A 117 -4.65 -11.11 3.82
CA ILE A 117 -4.49 -10.15 2.72
C ILE A 117 -3.07 -9.57 2.70
N ARG A 118 -2.49 -9.20 3.86
CA ARG A 118 -1.12 -8.67 3.93
C ARG A 118 -0.08 -9.72 3.57
N ASP A 119 -0.26 -10.96 4.01
CA ASP A 119 0.65 -12.07 3.68
C ASP A 119 0.66 -12.27 2.14
N GLU A 120 -0.52 -12.36 1.52
CA GLU A 120 -0.65 -12.51 0.06
C GLU A 120 -0.11 -11.29 -0.71
N MET A 121 -0.36 -10.05 -0.23
CA MET A 121 0.19 -8.84 -0.85
C MET A 121 1.73 -8.86 -0.81
N PHE A 122 2.32 -9.22 0.32
CA PHE A 122 3.77 -9.23 0.46
C PHE A 122 4.41 -10.32 -0.40
N GLU A 123 3.84 -11.52 -0.39
CA GLU A 123 4.30 -12.65 -1.22
C GLU A 123 4.21 -12.30 -2.71
N HIS A 124 3.07 -11.76 -3.15
CA HIS A 124 2.88 -11.35 -4.54
C HIS A 124 3.82 -10.21 -4.96
N MET A 125 4.04 -9.21 -4.08
CA MET A 125 4.95 -8.10 -4.33
C MET A 125 6.37 -8.58 -4.65
N GLN A 126 6.84 -9.69 -4.04
CA GLN A 126 8.16 -10.26 -4.35
C GLN A 126 8.24 -10.88 -5.75
N THR A 127 7.11 -11.14 -6.39
CA THR A 127 7.06 -11.71 -7.75
C THR A 127 6.94 -10.66 -8.85
N LEU A 128 6.74 -9.39 -8.49
CA LEU A 128 6.50 -8.33 -9.45
C LEU A 128 7.79 -7.89 -10.17
N PRO A 129 7.70 -7.50 -11.46
CA PRO A 129 8.84 -7.00 -12.21
C PRO A 129 9.29 -5.62 -11.68
N ILE A 130 10.56 -5.27 -11.88
CA ILE A 130 11.13 -3.96 -11.52
C ILE A 130 10.33 -2.80 -12.11
N LYS A 131 9.79 -2.97 -13.32
CA LYS A 131 8.89 -2.00 -13.96
C LYS A 131 7.75 -1.53 -13.05
N PHE A 132 7.21 -2.42 -12.20
CA PHE A 132 6.15 -2.05 -11.26
C PHE A 132 6.65 -1.02 -10.24
N PHE A 133 7.84 -1.23 -9.69
CA PHE A 133 8.43 -0.35 -8.68
C PHE A 133 8.91 0.97 -9.29
N ASP A 134 9.35 0.98 -10.55
CA ASP A 134 9.74 2.20 -11.25
C ASP A 134 8.53 3.08 -11.63
N THR A 135 7.35 2.48 -11.78
CA THR A 135 6.11 3.19 -12.16
C THR A 135 5.25 3.61 -10.97
N HIS A 136 5.49 3.05 -9.78
CA HIS A 136 4.75 3.35 -8.55
C HIS A 136 5.67 3.96 -7.49
N THR A 137 5.20 4.99 -6.79
CA THR A 137 5.99 5.58 -5.70
C THR A 137 5.99 4.65 -4.48
N HIS A 138 7.08 4.67 -3.70
CA HIS A 138 7.13 3.93 -2.43
C HIS A 138 5.96 4.29 -1.48
N GLY A 139 5.55 5.57 -1.48
CA GLY A 139 4.41 6.04 -0.69
C GLY A 139 3.07 5.44 -1.15
N ASP A 140 2.87 5.25 -2.45
CA ASP A 140 1.66 4.61 -2.97
C ASP A 140 1.61 3.13 -2.55
N ILE A 141 2.73 2.41 -2.66
CA ILE A 141 2.82 1.01 -2.24
C ILE A 141 2.61 0.88 -0.72
N MET A 142 3.25 1.74 0.09
CA MET A 142 3.04 1.75 1.54
C MET A 142 1.60 2.06 1.93
N SER A 143 0.89 2.89 1.15
CA SER A 143 -0.52 3.19 1.39
C SER A 143 -1.42 1.95 1.33
N PHE A 144 -1.10 0.93 0.52
CA PHE A 144 -1.82 -0.35 0.50
C PHE A 144 -1.74 -1.07 1.84
N TYR A 145 -0.53 -1.10 2.46
CA TYR A 145 -0.28 -1.77 3.74
C TYR A 145 -0.79 -1.00 4.96
N THR A 146 -0.91 0.33 4.86
CA THR A 146 -1.32 1.20 5.96
C THR A 146 -2.77 1.66 5.81
N ASN A 147 -3.01 2.67 4.98
CA ASN A 147 -4.31 3.35 4.88
C ASN A 147 -5.42 2.44 4.34
N ASP A 148 -5.16 1.72 3.25
CA ASP A 148 -6.17 0.88 2.60
C ASP A 148 -6.52 -0.32 3.46
N THR A 149 -5.51 -0.93 4.08
CA THR A 149 -5.71 -2.03 5.04
C THR A 149 -6.47 -1.57 6.28
N ASP A 150 -6.24 -0.34 6.78
CA ASP A 150 -6.97 0.18 7.95
C ASP A 150 -8.43 0.50 7.62
N THR A 151 -8.72 1.05 6.45
CA THR A 151 -10.11 1.26 6.00
C THR A 151 -10.88 -0.06 5.86
N LEU A 152 -10.22 -1.12 5.35
CA LEU A 152 -10.78 -2.47 5.34
C LEU A 152 -11.04 -3.02 6.74
N ARG A 153 -10.10 -2.83 7.66
CA ARG A 153 -10.26 -3.20 9.07
C ARG A 153 -11.51 -2.55 9.66
N GLN A 154 -11.66 -1.26 9.47
CA GLN A 154 -12.81 -0.50 9.98
C GLN A 154 -14.12 -0.99 9.38
N MET A 155 -14.14 -1.27 8.08
CA MET A 155 -15.34 -1.82 7.42
C MET A 155 -15.72 -3.18 7.98
N ILE A 156 -14.78 -4.12 8.08
CA ILE A 156 -15.05 -5.50 8.54
C ILE A 156 -15.42 -5.51 10.03
N SER A 157 -14.62 -4.81 10.89
CA SER A 157 -14.81 -4.86 12.34
C SER A 157 -15.96 -4.02 12.87
N GLN A 158 -16.33 -2.94 12.18
CA GLN A 158 -17.30 -1.95 12.67
C GLN A 158 -18.46 -1.73 11.70
N SER A 159 -18.18 -1.36 10.43
CA SER A 159 -19.23 -0.90 9.52
C SER A 159 -20.22 -2.00 9.15
N ILE A 160 -19.75 -3.21 8.86
CA ILE A 160 -20.64 -4.34 8.55
C ILE A 160 -21.49 -4.75 9.76
N PRO A 161 -20.93 -5.03 10.96
CA PRO A 161 -21.72 -5.38 12.13
C PRO A 161 -22.71 -4.29 12.55
N GLN A 162 -22.29 -3.01 12.52
CA GLN A 162 -23.14 -1.88 12.87
C GLN A 162 -24.30 -1.73 11.91
N THR A 163 -24.06 -1.90 10.60
CA THR A 163 -25.11 -1.85 9.58
C THR A 163 -26.12 -2.99 9.79
N LEU A 164 -25.64 -4.21 10.02
CA LEU A 164 -26.50 -5.36 10.31
C LEU A 164 -27.31 -5.12 11.59
N SER A 165 -26.68 -4.68 12.69
CA SER A 165 -27.35 -4.36 13.95
C SER A 165 -28.43 -3.29 13.76
N SER A 166 -28.11 -2.23 13.00
CA SER A 166 -29.08 -1.17 12.69
C SER A 166 -30.28 -1.69 11.89
N ILE A 167 -30.06 -2.55 10.89
CA ILE A 167 -31.13 -3.18 10.10
C ILE A 167 -32.02 -4.03 11.01
N PHE A 168 -31.44 -4.90 11.84
CA PHE A 168 -32.21 -5.72 12.81
C PHE A 168 -33.02 -4.86 13.77
N THR A 169 -32.40 -3.81 14.32
CA THR A 169 -33.08 -2.89 15.23
C THR A 169 -34.24 -2.18 14.54
N VAL A 170 -34.05 -1.62 13.35
CA VAL A 170 -35.09 -0.93 12.57
C VAL A 170 -36.27 -1.87 12.27
N VAL A 171 -35.99 -3.09 11.81
CA VAL A 171 -37.01 -4.07 11.49
C VAL A 171 -37.77 -4.49 12.78
N SER A 172 -37.07 -4.82 13.86
CA SER A 172 -37.67 -5.23 15.11
C SER A 172 -38.49 -4.11 15.75
N VAL A 173 -38.00 -2.87 15.77
CA VAL A 173 -38.72 -1.70 16.26
C VAL A 173 -39.97 -1.46 15.41
N PHE A 174 -39.86 -1.52 14.08
CA PHE A 174 -41.00 -1.34 13.18
C PHE A 174 -42.11 -2.37 13.43
N CYS A 175 -41.75 -3.65 13.52
CA CYS A 175 -42.70 -4.70 13.85
C CYS A 175 -43.35 -4.44 15.21
N SER A 176 -42.58 -4.04 16.22
CA SER A 176 -43.10 -3.74 17.57
C SER A 176 -44.03 -2.52 17.59
N MET A 177 -43.76 -1.51 16.79
CA MET A 177 -44.63 -0.34 16.66
C MET A 177 -45.99 -0.70 16.05
N LEU A 178 -46.01 -1.60 15.08
CA LEU A 178 -47.26 -2.10 14.47
C LEU A 178 -48.11 -2.91 15.49
N THR A 179 -47.48 -3.61 16.45
CA THR A 179 -48.20 -4.30 17.52
C THR A 179 -48.79 -3.35 18.55
N LEU A 180 -48.23 -2.12 18.69
CA LEU A 180 -48.74 -1.12 19.64
C LEU A 180 -49.82 -0.24 18.99
N SER A 181 -49.60 0.32 17.80
CA SER A 181 -50.56 1.16 17.06
C SER A 181 -50.18 1.32 15.60
N ILE A 182 -51.03 0.91 14.69
CA ILE A 182 -50.86 1.15 13.25
C ILE A 182 -51.04 2.64 12.92
N TRP A 183 -51.98 3.35 13.56
CA TRP A 183 -52.21 4.77 13.32
C TRP A 183 -50.99 5.63 13.62
N LEU A 184 -50.38 5.46 14.79
CA LEU A 184 -49.17 6.18 15.18
C LEU A 184 -47.97 5.80 14.31
N THR A 185 -47.89 4.54 13.86
CA THR A 185 -46.82 4.07 12.98
C THR A 185 -46.91 4.74 11.58
N LEU A 186 -48.11 4.82 11.01
CA LEU A 186 -48.32 5.53 9.73
C LEU A 186 -47.99 7.01 9.85
N PHE A 187 -48.41 7.65 10.96
CA PHE A 187 -48.04 9.04 11.21
C PHE A 187 -46.52 9.24 11.32
N LEU A 188 -45.84 8.36 12.04
CA LEU A 188 -44.37 8.39 12.15
C LEU A 188 -43.71 8.28 10.77
N ILE A 189 -44.14 7.34 9.91
CA ILE A 189 -43.57 7.17 8.55
C ILE A 189 -43.79 8.45 7.72
N ALA A 190 -44.99 9.03 7.78
CA ALA A 190 -45.29 10.27 7.05
C ALA A 190 -44.37 11.43 7.53
N PHE A 191 -44.17 11.55 8.86
CA PHE A 191 -43.27 12.55 9.42
C PHE A 191 -41.80 12.31 9.04
N LEU A 192 -41.34 11.06 9.05
CA LEU A 192 -39.98 10.71 8.62
C LEU A 192 -39.72 11.10 7.15
N PHE A 193 -40.73 10.93 6.28
CA PHE A 193 -40.60 11.37 4.88
C PHE A 193 -40.34 12.89 4.77
N VAL A 194 -41.06 13.69 5.58
CA VAL A 194 -40.82 15.13 5.64
C VAL A 194 -39.44 15.43 6.21
N MET A 195 -39.06 14.76 7.30
CA MET A 195 -37.76 14.91 7.93
C MET A 195 -36.62 14.60 6.95
N PHE A 196 -36.70 13.50 6.21
CA PHE A 196 -35.68 13.14 5.19
C PHE A 196 -35.56 14.16 4.06
N LYS A 197 -36.67 14.79 3.64
CA LYS A 197 -36.61 15.89 2.66
C LYS A 197 -35.84 17.10 3.20
N ILE A 198 -36.08 17.49 4.46
CA ILE A 198 -35.38 18.61 5.12
C ILE A 198 -33.88 18.30 5.24
N VAL A 199 -33.57 17.14 5.82
CA VAL A 199 -32.19 16.67 6.02
C VAL A 199 -31.46 16.55 4.69
N GLY A 200 -32.11 15.99 3.67
CA GLY A 200 -31.52 15.83 2.32
C GLY A 200 -31.09 17.16 1.69
N LYS A 201 -31.88 18.23 1.86
CA LYS A 201 -31.51 19.59 1.37
C LYS A 201 -30.27 20.12 2.10
N VAL A 202 -30.19 19.96 3.43
CA VAL A 202 -29.04 20.43 4.23
C VAL A 202 -27.78 19.63 3.88
N THR A 203 -27.90 18.31 3.78
CA THR A 203 -26.78 17.40 3.43
C THR A 203 -26.24 17.70 2.02
N ALA A 204 -27.12 17.94 1.04
CA ALA A 204 -26.68 18.27 -0.32
C ALA A 204 -25.85 19.57 -0.35
N LYS A 205 -26.25 20.58 0.43
CA LYS A 205 -25.53 21.84 0.53
C LYS A 205 -24.19 21.66 1.26
N SER A 206 -24.18 20.92 2.37
CA SER A 206 -22.97 20.55 3.10
C SER A 206 -21.96 19.82 2.20
N GLY A 207 -22.40 18.85 1.39
CA GLY A 207 -21.54 18.08 0.50
C GLY A 207 -20.75 18.94 -0.49
N SER A 208 -21.37 20.01 -1.03
CA SER A 208 -20.68 20.92 -1.97
C SER A 208 -19.54 21.70 -1.31
N TYR A 209 -19.71 22.11 -0.06
CA TYR A 209 -18.67 22.79 0.71
C TYR A 209 -17.56 21.84 1.15
N PHE A 210 -17.87 20.59 1.50
CA PHE A 210 -16.84 19.59 1.79
C PHE A 210 -15.93 19.31 0.60
N VAL A 211 -16.46 19.29 -0.62
CA VAL A 211 -15.63 19.17 -1.83
C VAL A 211 -14.65 20.35 -1.95
N ARG A 212 -15.15 21.59 -1.76
CA ARG A 212 -14.30 22.80 -1.78
C ARG A 212 -13.26 22.79 -0.67
N GLN A 213 -13.63 22.42 0.55
CA GLN A 213 -12.71 22.25 1.67
C GLN A 213 -11.59 21.26 1.32
N GLN A 214 -11.92 20.13 0.72
CA GLN A 214 -10.93 19.13 0.36
C GLN A 214 -9.96 19.64 -0.73
N GLN A 215 -10.44 20.44 -1.67
CA GLN A 215 -9.61 21.10 -2.68
C GLN A 215 -8.66 22.13 -2.04
N SER A 216 -9.18 23.00 -1.16
CA SER A 216 -8.35 23.98 -0.44
C SER A 216 -7.32 23.30 0.46
N LEU A 217 -7.69 22.23 1.15
CA LEU A 217 -6.75 21.45 1.97
C LEU A 217 -5.64 20.82 1.10
N GLY A 218 -5.99 20.29 -0.08
CA GLY A 218 -5.01 19.80 -1.04
C GLY A 218 -4.01 20.88 -1.46
N ASN A 219 -4.50 22.08 -1.77
CA ASN A 219 -3.66 23.23 -2.18
C ASN A 219 -2.71 23.68 -1.05
N VAL A 220 -3.19 23.70 0.20
CA VAL A 220 -2.35 24.01 1.37
C VAL A 220 -1.28 22.94 1.57
N ASN A 221 -1.64 21.67 1.51
CA ASN A 221 -0.68 20.57 1.70
C ASN A 221 0.42 20.55 0.63
N VAL A 222 0.06 20.74 -0.65
CA VAL A 222 1.05 20.83 -1.74
C VAL A 222 2.01 22.01 -1.50
N TYR A 223 1.47 23.17 -1.08
CA TYR A 223 2.31 24.31 -0.77
C TYR A 223 3.25 24.07 0.42
N ILE A 224 2.75 23.45 1.49
CA ILE A 224 3.60 23.08 2.65
C ILE A 224 4.72 22.14 2.22
N GLU A 225 4.42 21.10 1.43
CA GLU A 225 5.41 20.15 0.93
C GLU A 225 6.49 20.86 0.09
N GLU A 226 6.08 21.75 -0.81
CA GLU A 226 6.99 22.57 -1.62
C GLU A 226 7.90 23.43 -0.75
N MET A 227 7.33 24.11 0.26
CA MET A 227 8.10 24.99 1.15
C MET A 227 9.03 24.21 2.08
N ILE A 228 8.65 23.03 2.56
CA ILE A 228 9.53 22.15 3.34
C ILE A 228 10.73 21.71 2.49
N ASN A 229 10.48 21.25 1.27
CA ASN A 229 11.54 20.83 0.35
C ASN A 229 12.45 22.01 -0.04
N GLY A 230 11.87 23.20 -0.23
CA GLY A 230 12.57 24.43 -0.55
C GLY A 230 13.12 25.23 0.63
N GLN A 231 13.05 24.72 1.89
CA GLN A 231 13.35 25.48 3.09
C GLN A 231 14.76 26.08 3.11
N LYS A 232 15.75 25.38 2.60
CA LYS A 232 17.14 25.90 2.48
C LYS A 232 17.20 27.11 1.54
N VAL A 233 16.47 27.06 0.43
CA VAL A 233 16.41 28.15 -0.56
C VAL A 233 15.71 29.37 0.04
N ILE A 234 14.58 29.16 0.72
CA ILE A 234 13.84 30.25 1.41
C ILE A 234 14.77 30.96 2.41
N LYS A 235 15.55 30.19 3.19
CA LYS A 235 16.49 30.74 4.19
C LYS A 235 17.64 31.50 3.57
N VAL A 236 18.25 30.98 2.49
CA VAL A 236 19.39 31.64 1.81
C VAL A 236 18.96 32.96 1.17
N PHE A 237 17.75 33.03 0.63
CA PHE A 237 17.24 34.25 -0.03
C PHE A 237 16.40 35.13 0.90
N CYS A 238 16.22 34.78 2.19
CA CYS A 238 15.45 35.53 3.20
C CYS A 238 14.01 35.84 2.74
N HIS A 239 13.32 34.83 2.14
CA HIS A 239 11.98 34.97 1.61
C HIS A 239 10.88 34.46 2.55
N GLU A 240 11.16 34.31 3.86
CA GLU A 240 10.23 33.77 4.86
C GLU A 240 8.92 34.57 4.93
N ASP A 241 8.97 35.89 4.90
CA ASP A 241 7.78 36.72 5.02
C ASP A 241 6.89 36.62 3.77
N LYS A 242 7.49 36.54 2.59
CA LYS A 242 6.73 36.31 1.35
C LYS A 242 6.04 34.94 1.38
N THR A 243 6.75 33.93 1.86
CA THR A 243 6.22 32.57 2.00
C THR A 243 5.05 32.51 2.99
N LYS A 244 5.14 33.23 4.13
CA LYS A 244 4.04 33.34 5.10
C LYS A 244 2.80 34.00 4.50
N VAL A 245 2.95 35.12 3.79
CA VAL A 245 1.82 35.82 3.17
C VAL A 245 1.07 34.94 2.18
N GLU A 246 1.78 34.16 1.36
CA GLU A 246 1.14 33.23 0.42
C GLU A 246 0.50 32.03 1.14
N PHE A 247 1.11 31.54 2.23
CA PHE A 247 0.52 30.53 3.09
C PHE A 247 -0.77 31.01 3.73
N ASP A 248 -0.76 32.22 4.32
CA ASP A 248 -1.93 32.82 4.99
C ASP A 248 -3.10 32.92 4.03
N LYS A 249 -2.87 33.40 2.80
CA LYS A 249 -3.90 33.47 1.77
C LYS A 249 -4.56 32.11 1.48
N ARG A 250 -3.75 31.06 1.32
CA ARG A 250 -4.25 29.69 1.07
C ARG A 250 -4.95 29.10 2.28
N ASN A 251 -4.45 29.43 3.48
CA ASN A 251 -5.03 28.98 4.74
C ASN A 251 -6.36 29.70 5.04
N ASP A 252 -6.51 30.98 4.67
CA ASP A 252 -7.78 31.71 4.75
C ASP A 252 -8.83 31.14 3.79
N ASP A 253 -8.44 30.75 2.58
CA ASP A 253 -9.32 30.04 1.65
C ASP A 253 -9.78 28.69 2.24
N LEU A 254 -8.86 27.94 2.85
CA LEU A 254 -9.18 26.69 3.56
C LEU A 254 -10.11 26.97 4.74
N PHE A 255 -9.81 27.96 5.58
CA PHE A 255 -10.64 28.35 6.72
C PHE A 255 -12.07 28.67 6.29
N THR A 256 -12.23 29.48 5.24
CA THR A 256 -13.55 29.89 4.73
C THR A 256 -14.35 28.66 4.27
N ASN A 257 -13.76 27.81 3.44
CA ASN A 257 -14.42 26.62 2.92
C ASN A 257 -14.68 25.56 4.01
N ALA A 258 -13.75 25.39 4.96
CA ALA A 258 -13.90 24.47 6.09
C ALA A 258 -14.96 24.98 7.08
N SER A 259 -14.99 26.28 7.37
CA SER A 259 -15.99 26.89 8.25
C SER A 259 -17.40 26.70 7.71
N GLU A 260 -17.64 26.99 6.42
CA GLU A 260 -18.95 26.77 5.79
C GLU A 260 -19.33 25.28 5.71
N ALA A 261 -18.37 24.39 5.39
CA ALA A 261 -18.61 22.95 5.38
C ALA A 261 -19.04 22.44 6.75
N ASN A 262 -18.30 22.81 7.81
CA ASN A 262 -18.57 22.40 9.18
C ASN A 262 -19.84 23.04 9.75
N LYS A 263 -20.15 24.28 9.39
CA LYS A 263 -21.40 24.95 9.78
C LYS A 263 -22.62 24.12 9.34
N PHE A 264 -22.69 23.72 8.07
CA PHE A 264 -23.78 22.89 7.58
C PHE A 264 -23.74 21.45 8.13
N ALA A 265 -22.57 20.87 8.37
CA ALA A 265 -22.45 19.55 8.98
C ALA A 265 -22.90 19.56 10.44
N ASN A 266 -22.44 20.53 11.23
CA ASN A 266 -22.69 20.58 12.66
C ASN A 266 -24.14 20.99 12.99
N ILE A 267 -24.83 21.73 12.13
CA ILE A 267 -26.23 22.08 12.32
C ILE A 267 -27.17 20.88 12.07
N LEU A 268 -26.71 19.85 11.37
CA LEU A 268 -27.51 18.68 11.02
C LEU A 268 -27.95 17.90 12.27
N GLY A 269 -27.02 17.70 13.23
CA GLY A 269 -27.30 17.03 14.50
C GLY A 269 -28.40 17.73 15.31
N PRO A 270 -28.26 19.02 15.63
CA PRO A 270 -29.32 19.82 16.28
C PRO A 270 -30.67 19.79 15.55
N ILE A 271 -30.67 19.90 14.20
CA ILE A 271 -31.92 19.81 13.42
C ILE A 271 -32.57 18.43 13.59
N MET A 272 -31.80 17.34 13.49
CA MET A 272 -32.30 15.99 13.69
C MET A 272 -32.89 15.79 15.08
N ASN A 273 -32.20 16.30 16.10
CA ASN A 273 -32.67 16.23 17.49
C ASN A 273 -33.95 17.07 17.69
N ALA A 274 -33.99 18.29 17.17
CA ALA A 274 -35.17 19.16 17.27
C ALA A 274 -36.40 18.54 16.57
N LEU A 275 -36.21 18.00 15.37
CA LEU A 275 -37.27 17.28 14.64
C LEU A 275 -37.68 16.01 15.38
N GLY A 276 -36.75 15.30 16.02
CA GLY A 276 -37.03 14.13 16.89
C GLY A 276 -37.88 14.50 18.13
N TYR A 277 -37.54 15.61 18.80
CA TYR A 277 -38.36 16.11 19.92
C TYR A 277 -39.73 16.59 19.45
N PHE A 278 -39.81 17.26 18.31
CA PHE A 278 -41.08 17.69 17.73
C PHE A 278 -41.97 16.48 17.38
N LEU A 279 -41.40 15.45 16.76
CA LEU A 279 -42.06 14.18 16.52
C LEU A 279 -42.56 13.52 17.83
N TYR A 280 -41.71 13.53 18.87
CA TYR A 280 -42.05 12.99 20.20
C TYR A 280 -43.29 13.69 20.78
N VAL A 281 -43.34 15.03 20.74
CA VAL A 281 -44.48 15.82 21.21
C VAL A 281 -45.74 15.51 20.40
N LEU A 282 -45.63 15.45 19.07
CA LEU A 282 -46.76 15.12 18.20
C LEU A 282 -47.31 13.71 18.46
N ILE A 283 -46.47 12.73 18.65
CA ILE A 283 -46.88 11.37 19.00
C ILE A 283 -47.55 11.34 20.38
N ALA A 284 -47.04 12.08 21.37
CA ALA A 284 -47.66 12.17 22.70
C ALA A 284 -49.05 12.79 22.63
N VAL A 285 -49.23 13.90 21.90
CA VAL A 285 -50.51 14.57 21.71
C VAL A 285 -51.51 13.69 20.96
N LEU A 286 -51.07 13.09 19.82
CA LEU A 286 -51.94 12.19 19.04
C LEU A 286 -52.30 10.92 19.82
N GLY A 287 -51.34 10.28 20.48
CA GLY A 287 -51.57 9.10 21.32
C GLY A 287 -52.49 9.38 22.51
N GLY A 288 -52.27 10.53 23.18
CA GLY A 288 -53.14 11.01 24.25
C GLY A 288 -54.56 11.32 23.74
N GLY A 289 -54.68 11.99 22.60
CA GLY A 289 -55.95 12.28 21.96
C GLY A 289 -56.73 11.00 21.58
N LEU A 290 -56.08 10.00 21.00
CA LEU A 290 -56.68 8.69 20.71
C LEU A 290 -57.16 7.97 21.97
N ALA A 291 -56.38 8.04 23.06
CA ALA A 291 -56.73 7.44 24.34
C ALA A 291 -57.95 8.14 25.00
N LEU A 292 -57.95 9.48 25.06
CA LEU A 292 -59.01 10.27 25.66
C LEU A 292 -60.32 10.24 24.84
N ALA A 293 -60.22 10.22 23.52
CA ALA A 293 -61.40 10.13 22.63
C ALA A 293 -61.99 8.71 22.54
N GLY A 294 -61.37 7.71 23.16
CA GLY A 294 -61.82 6.31 23.13
C GLY A 294 -61.81 5.72 21.70
N VAL A 295 -61.01 6.26 20.78
CA VAL A 295 -60.94 5.77 19.41
C VAL A 295 -60.33 4.38 19.39
N PRO A 296 -60.93 3.40 18.66
CA PRO A 296 -60.35 2.07 18.54
C PRO A 296 -58.93 2.13 17.98
N ASN A 297 -57.96 1.65 18.79
CA ASN A 297 -56.57 1.56 18.35
C ASN A 297 -56.37 0.28 17.53
N LEU A 298 -56.07 0.44 16.25
CA LEU A 298 -55.78 -0.66 15.35
C LEU A 298 -54.34 -1.15 15.60
N THR A 299 -54.20 -2.44 15.96
CA THR A 299 -52.93 -3.11 16.17
C THR A 299 -52.82 -4.33 15.25
N LEU A 300 -51.60 -4.88 15.09
CA LEU A 300 -51.39 -6.11 14.32
C LEU A 300 -52.15 -7.32 14.90
N THR A 301 -52.45 -7.28 16.21
CA THR A 301 -53.13 -8.36 16.96
C THR A 301 -54.64 -8.15 17.08
N GLY A 302 -55.20 -7.05 16.58
CA GLY A 302 -56.62 -6.73 16.64
C GLY A 302 -56.89 -5.27 17.00
N MET A 303 -58.16 -4.97 17.39
CA MET A 303 -58.55 -3.66 17.86
C MET A 303 -58.55 -3.63 19.39
N GLY A 304 -57.98 -2.58 19.98
CA GLY A 304 -57.92 -2.34 21.41
C GLY A 304 -58.07 -0.87 21.75
N VAL A 305 -57.74 -0.50 22.98
CA VAL A 305 -57.72 0.89 23.44
C VAL A 305 -56.26 1.31 23.63
N MET A 306 -55.93 2.55 23.30
CA MET A 306 -54.61 3.09 23.57
C MET A 306 -54.42 3.33 25.06
N THR A 307 -53.42 2.66 25.67
CA THR A 307 -53.09 2.77 27.11
C THR A 307 -51.95 3.76 27.32
N LEU A 308 -51.79 4.24 28.57
CA LEU A 308 -50.70 5.11 28.96
C LEU A 308 -49.33 4.43 28.76
N GLY A 309 -49.21 3.16 29.15
CA GLY A 309 -48.01 2.36 28.89
C GLY A 309 -47.75 2.14 27.40
N GLY A 310 -48.80 1.98 26.59
CA GLY A 310 -48.70 1.91 25.13
C GLY A 310 -48.12 3.18 24.52
N ILE A 311 -48.57 4.37 24.95
CA ILE A 311 -48.05 5.65 24.52
C ILE A 311 -46.56 5.78 24.92
N ALA A 312 -46.22 5.50 26.18
CA ALA A 312 -44.85 5.59 26.68
C ALA A 312 -43.89 4.69 25.92
N SER A 313 -44.30 3.44 25.65
CA SER A 313 -43.52 2.49 24.85
C SER A 313 -43.35 2.94 23.39
N PHE A 314 -44.42 3.48 22.77
CA PHE A 314 -44.35 3.98 21.40
C PHE A 314 -43.44 5.19 21.30
N LEU A 315 -43.43 6.08 22.26
CA LEU A 315 -42.50 7.21 22.34
C LEU A 315 -41.05 6.76 22.43
N GLN A 316 -40.78 5.73 23.26
CA GLN A 316 -39.41 5.15 23.36
C GLN A 316 -38.99 4.44 22.07
N LEU A 317 -39.89 3.67 21.45
CA LEU A 317 -39.63 3.01 20.16
C LEU A 317 -39.38 4.03 19.05
N SER A 318 -40.10 5.17 19.05
CA SER A 318 -39.90 6.22 18.03
C SER A 318 -38.46 6.77 18.02
N ARG A 319 -37.86 6.93 19.21
CA ARG A 319 -36.45 7.31 19.34
C ARG A 319 -35.52 6.19 18.86
N SER A 320 -35.79 4.95 19.23
CA SER A 320 -35.02 3.78 18.86
C SER A 320 -35.10 3.47 17.35
N PHE A 321 -36.07 4.05 16.63
CA PHE A 321 -36.23 3.93 15.19
C PHE A 321 -35.35 4.92 14.40
N VAL A 322 -35.25 6.18 14.85
CA VAL A 322 -34.56 7.26 14.13
C VAL A 322 -33.04 7.12 14.21
N MET A 323 -32.49 6.74 15.35
CA MET A 323 -31.04 6.69 15.59
C MET A 323 -30.30 5.71 14.65
N PRO A 324 -30.74 4.45 14.46
CA PRO A 324 -30.07 3.49 13.58
C PRO A 324 -30.03 3.93 12.11
N ILE A 325 -31.05 4.66 11.65
CA ILE A 325 -31.09 5.18 10.27
C ILE A 325 -29.93 6.16 10.01
N SER A 326 -29.68 7.05 10.98
CA SER A 326 -28.54 7.96 10.91
C SER A 326 -27.20 7.22 10.91
N GLN A 327 -27.06 6.18 11.74
CA GLN A 327 -25.86 5.35 11.80
C GLN A 327 -25.58 4.63 10.47
N VAL A 328 -26.59 4.04 9.83
CA VAL A 328 -26.44 3.39 8.51
C VAL A 328 -25.89 4.37 7.48
N THR A 329 -26.38 5.62 7.49
CA THR A 329 -25.90 6.64 6.53
C THR A 329 -24.40 6.91 6.71
N GLN A 330 -23.90 6.96 7.94
CA GLN A 330 -22.47 7.14 8.24
C GLN A 330 -21.66 5.92 7.78
N GLN A 331 -22.16 4.71 8.03
CA GLN A 331 -21.47 3.47 7.64
C GLN A 331 -21.35 3.28 6.12
N ILE A 332 -22.31 3.77 5.34
CA ILE A 332 -22.24 3.72 3.87
C ILE A 332 -20.98 4.43 3.36
N SER A 333 -20.64 5.59 3.88
CA SER A 333 -19.44 6.32 3.49
C SER A 333 -18.15 5.55 3.80
N SER A 334 -18.08 4.93 4.99
CA SER A 334 -16.94 4.10 5.39
C SER A 334 -16.81 2.86 4.51
N ILE A 335 -17.92 2.22 4.15
CA ILE A 335 -17.94 1.07 3.24
C ILE A 335 -17.44 1.47 1.84
N ILE A 336 -17.88 2.62 1.30
CA ILE A 336 -17.42 3.11 -0.01
C ILE A 336 -15.91 3.35 -0.01
N MET A 337 -15.37 4.00 1.04
CA MET A 337 -13.92 4.23 1.16
C MET A 337 -13.14 2.92 1.25
N ALA A 338 -13.62 1.98 2.04
CA ALA A 338 -12.98 0.68 2.19
C ALA A 338 -13.03 -0.15 0.89
N MET A 339 -14.12 -0.06 0.12
CA MET A 339 -14.22 -0.72 -1.18
C MET A 339 -13.25 -0.12 -2.20
N ALA A 340 -13.03 1.20 -2.17
CA ALA A 340 -12.00 1.83 -2.99
C ALA A 340 -10.59 1.36 -2.60
N GLY A 341 -10.30 1.25 -1.29
CA GLY A 341 -9.05 0.66 -0.78
C GLY A 341 -8.89 -0.82 -1.19
N ALA A 342 -9.96 -1.62 -1.06
CA ALA A 342 -9.97 -3.01 -1.51
C ALA A 342 -9.67 -3.14 -3.01
N SER A 343 -10.23 -2.27 -3.83
CA SER A 343 -9.97 -2.27 -5.28
C SER A 343 -8.50 -2.00 -5.59
N ARG A 344 -7.85 -1.07 -4.87
CA ARG A 344 -6.41 -0.81 -5.03
C ARG A 344 -5.55 -1.99 -4.56
N ILE A 345 -5.87 -2.59 -3.42
CA ILE A 345 -5.20 -3.80 -2.92
C ILE A 345 -5.33 -4.93 -3.95
N PHE A 346 -6.52 -5.13 -4.50
CA PHE A 346 -6.72 -6.19 -5.51
C PHE A 346 -6.05 -5.87 -6.83
N SER A 347 -5.89 -4.59 -7.22
CA SER A 347 -5.10 -4.23 -8.40
C SER A 347 -3.61 -4.58 -8.23
N LEU A 348 -3.06 -4.45 -7.00
CA LEU A 348 -1.73 -4.95 -6.69
C LEU A 348 -1.65 -6.47 -6.82
N LEU A 349 -2.63 -7.20 -6.23
CA LEU A 349 -2.68 -8.67 -6.28
C LEU A 349 -2.95 -9.26 -7.68
N ASP A 350 -3.52 -8.46 -8.58
CA ASP A 350 -3.80 -8.84 -9.96
C ASP A 350 -2.72 -8.34 -10.94
N ALA A 351 -1.70 -7.61 -10.45
CA ALA A 351 -0.56 -7.20 -11.26
C ALA A 351 0.19 -8.43 -11.78
N GLU A 352 0.64 -8.39 -13.02
CA GLU A 352 1.34 -9.53 -13.63
C GLU A 352 2.69 -9.76 -12.95
N SER A 353 2.92 -10.97 -12.47
CA SER A 353 4.23 -11.41 -11.97
C SER A 353 5.28 -11.38 -13.08
N GLU A 354 6.54 -11.24 -12.71
CA GLU A 354 7.65 -11.30 -13.65
C GLU A 354 7.65 -12.63 -14.41
N LYS A 355 7.52 -12.56 -15.74
CA LYS A 355 7.53 -13.74 -16.60
C LYS A 355 8.96 -14.27 -16.76
N ASP A 356 9.16 -15.57 -16.58
CA ASP A 356 10.42 -16.25 -16.83
C ASP A 356 10.17 -17.55 -17.60
N GLU A 357 10.44 -17.50 -18.90
CA GLU A 357 10.33 -18.64 -19.81
C GLU A 357 11.68 -19.33 -20.03
N GLY A 358 12.70 -18.96 -19.24
CA GLY A 358 14.03 -19.52 -19.32
C GLY A 358 14.06 -21.00 -18.91
N TYR A 359 14.88 -21.77 -19.58
CA TYR A 359 15.08 -23.21 -19.33
C TYR A 359 16.56 -23.60 -19.17
N VAL A 360 17.48 -22.70 -19.52
CA VAL A 360 18.92 -22.86 -19.26
C VAL A 360 19.20 -22.49 -17.82
N THR A 361 19.96 -23.32 -17.11
CA THR A 361 20.28 -23.15 -15.68
C THR A 361 21.77 -23.06 -15.45
N LEU A 362 22.17 -22.37 -14.38
CA LEU A 362 23.56 -22.26 -13.94
C LEU A 362 23.87 -23.39 -12.96
N VAL A 363 24.92 -24.16 -13.24
CA VAL A 363 25.34 -25.31 -12.42
C VAL A 363 26.84 -25.27 -12.10
N ASN A 364 27.24 -25.89 -10.97
CA ASN A 364 28.65 -26.13 -10.74
C ASN A 364 29.16 -27.20 -11.73
N ALA A 365 30.35 -26.99 -12.25
CA ALA A 365 30.94 -27.88 -13.24
C ALA A 365 32.35 -28.32 -12.85
N GLU A 366 32.78 -29.45 -13.38
CA GLU A 366 34.17 -29.89 -13.36
C GLU A 366 34.63 -30.31 -14.77
N LYS A 367 35.92 -30.13 -15.08
CA LYS A 367 36.50 -30.59 -16.35
C LYS A 367 37.06 -31.97 -16.15
N LYS A 368 36.43 -33.02 -16.75
CA LYS A 368 36.94 -34.39 -16.82
C LYS A 368 37.37 -34.70 -18.27
N ASN A 369 38.64 -34.96 -18.47
CA ASN A 369 39.20 -35.22 -19.80
C ASN A 369 38.88 -34.13 -20.85
N GLY A 370 38.82 -32.87 -20.42
CA GLY A 370 38.51 -31.75 -21.31
C GLY A 370 37.01 -31.52 -21.56
N VAL A 371 36.13 -32.37 -21.01
CA VAL A 371 34.66 -32.21 -21.12
C VAL A 371 34.09 -31.63 -19.83
N LEU A 372 33.22 -30.65 -19.94
CA LEU A 372 32.47 -30.09 -18.82
C LEU A 372 31.38 -31.07 -18.38
N THR A 373 31.35 -31.37 -17.09
CA THR A 373 30.31 -32.17 -16.46
C THR A 373 29.77 -31.49 -15.21
N GLU A 374 28.48 -31.65 -14.97
CA GLU A 374 27.82 -31.12 -13.78
C GLU A 374 28.31 -31.83 -12.53
N THR A 375 28.46 -31.10 -11.43
CA THR A 375 28.86 -31.65 -10.11
C THR A 375 28.11 -30.93 -8.99
N ASP A 376 27.83 -31.63 -7.90
CA ASP A 376 27.23 -31.04 -6.68
C ASP A 376 28.29 -30.34 -5.81
N LYS A 377 29.58 -30.50 -6.13
CA LYS A 377 30.66 -29.87 -5.38
C LYS A 377 30.89 -28.44 -5.84
N HIS A 378 31.14 -27.54 -4.89
CA HIS A 378 31.59 -26.18 -5.22
C HIS A 378 33.05 -26.24 -5.72
N THR A 379 33.21 -26.10 -7.03
CA THR A 379 34.52 -26.20 -7.71
C THR A 379 35.11 -24.85 -8.07
N GLY A 380 34.35 -23.77 -7.94
CA GLY A 380 34.68 -22.43 -8.46
C GLY A 380 34.52 -22.35 -9.98
N LEU A 381 34.14 -23.42 -10.67
CA LEU A 381 33.85 -23.44 -12.11
C LEU A 381 32.34 -23.58 -12.31
N TRP A 382 31.77 -22.67 -13.09
CA TRP A 382 30.35 -22.64 -13.41
C TRP A 382 30.11 -22.92 -14.88
N ALA A 383 28.97 -23.54 -15.21
CA ALA A 383 28.57 -23.78 -16.59
C ALA A 383 27.05 -23.58 -16.77
N TRP A 384 26.69 -23.15 -17.95
CA TRP A 384 25.32 -23.11 -18.43
C TRP A 384 24.88 -24.50 -18.87
N LYS A 385 23.92 -25.11 -18.20
CA LYS A 385 23.26 -26.35 -18.59
C LYS A 385 22.11 -26.03 -19.53
N HIS A 386 22.32 -26.35 -20.81
CA HIS A 386 21.38 -26.05 -21.90
C HIS A 386 20.73 -27.36 -22.38
N PRO A 387 19.50 -27.69 -21.94
CA PRO A 387 18.75 -28.82 -22.48
C PRO A 387 18.21 -28.50 -23.87
N HIS A 388 18.33 -29.45 -24.81
CA HIS A 388 17.81 -29.32 -26.17
C HIS A 388 16.52 -30.16 -26.35
N LYS A 389 15.73 -29.82 -27.40
CA LYS A 389 14.47 -30.50 -27.69
C LYS A 389 14.60 -31.99 -28.03
N ASP A 390 15.80 -32.42 -28.46
CA ASP A 390 16.14 -33.82 -28.77
C ASP A 390 16.55 -34.64 -27.54
N GLY A 391 16.50 -34.06 -26.33
CA GLY A 391 16.88 -34.69 -25.08
C GLY A 391 18.37 -34.59 -24.76
N THR A 392 19.20 -34.01 -25.64
CA THR A 392 20.62 -33.77 -25.37
C THR A 392 20.78 -32.57 -24.42
N VAL A 393 21.87 -32.55 -23.66
CA VAL A 393 22.26 -31.43 -22.78
C VAL A 393 23.67 -30.99 -23.16
N THR A 394 23.84 -29.71 -23.43
CA THR A 394 25.16 -29.10 -23.62
C THR A 394 25.53 -28.27 -22.41
N TYR A 395 26.81 -28.29 -22.06
CA TYR A 395 27.41 -27.49 -21.00
C TYR A 395 28.32 -26.45 -21.63
N THR A 396 28.05 -25.16 -21.41
CA THR A 396 28.87 -24.03 -21.85
C THR A 396 29.53 -23.42 -20.63
N GLU A 397 30.83 -23.27 -20.62
CA GLU A 397 31.55 -22.61 -19.51
C GLU A 397 31.09 -21.19 -19.33
N LEU A 398 30.87 -20.77 -18.09
CA LEU A 398 30.56 -19.40 -17.75
C LEU A 398 31.84 -18.57 -17.81
N THR A 399 32.03 -17.82 -18.90
CA THR A 399 33.25 -17.02 -19.15
C THR A 399 33.00 -15.53 -19.00
N GLY A 400 31.77 -15.09 -19.16
CA GLY A 400 31.40 -13.68 -19.05
C GLY A 400 31.43 -12.93 -20.39
N HIS A 401 31.30 -13.62 -21.53
CA HIS A 401 31.13 -12.99 -22.82
C HIS A 401 29.70 -12.46 -22.98
N VAL A 402 29.52 -11.15 -23.17
CA VAL A 402 28.20 -10.52 -23.33
C VAL A 402 28.14 -9.78 -24.67
N GLU A 403 27.08 -10.03 -25.42
CA GLU A 403 26.86 -9.46 -26.74
C GLU A 403 25.43 -8.95 -26.89
N LEU A 404 25.26 -7.73 -27.41
CA LEU A 404 24.00 -7.16 -27.85
C LEU A 404 24.05 -7.00 -29.37
N GLU A 405 23.03 -7.48 -30.08
CA GLU A 405 22.88 -7.44 -31.54
C GLU A 405 21.61 -6.66 -31.89
N ASP A 406 21.74 -5.51 -32.52
CA ASP A 406 20.68 -4.67 -33.09
C ASP A 406 19.51 -4.45 -32.07
N VAL A 407 19.85 -4.02 -30.85
CA VAL A 407 18.88 -3.93 -29.77
C VAL A 407 18.17 -2.58 -29.77
N ASP A 408 16.84 -2.62 -29.96
CA ASP A 408 15.94 -1.51 -29.72
C ASP A 408 15.16 -1.67 -28.42
N PHE A 409 15.04 -0.58 -27.66
CA PHE A 409 14.31 -0.63 -26.39
C PHE A 409 13.68 0.71 -26.00
N GLY A 410 12.45 0.64 -25.41
CA GLY A 410 11.77 1.74 -24.75
C GLY A 410 11.01 1.28 -23.52
N TYR A 411 10.99 2.09 -22.47
CA TYR A 411 10.20 1.80 -21.25
C TYR A 411 8.70 1.85 -21.49
N THR A 412 8.28 2.64 -22.49
CA THR A 412 6.90 2.72 -22.98
C THR A 412 6.89 2.53 -24.50
N PRO A 413 5.79 2.00 -25.10
CA PRO A 413 5.71 1.79 -26.54
C PRO A 413 5.88 3.07 -27.38
N GLU A 414 5.57 4.24 -26.79
CA GLU A 414 5.58 5.52 -27.50
C GLU A 414 6.97 6.17 -27.55
N LYS A 415 7.91 5.71 -26.72
CA LYS A 415 9.24 6.34 -26.61
C LYS A 415 10.34 5.29 -26.58
N THR A 416 11.01 5.12 -27.69
CA THR A 416 12.27 4.36 -27.78
C THR A 416 13.39 5.16 -27.12
N VAL A 417 14.23 4.48 -26.36
CA VAL A 417 15.35 5.05 -25.58
C VAL A 417 16.69 4.57 -26.13
N LEU A 418 16.75 3.34 -26.62
CA LEU A 418 17.93 2.76 -27.26
C LEU A 418 17.57 2.39 -28.69
N HIS A 419 18.48 2.71 -29.61
CA HIS A 419 18.29 2.49 -31.02
C HIS A 419 19.51 1.76 -31.60
N ASP A 420 19.25 0.57 -32.20
CA ASP A 420 20.24 -0.21 -32.94
C ASP A 420 21.55 -0.42 -32.16
N ILE A 421 21.40 -0.82 -30.87
CA ILE A 421 22.56 -1.01 -30.00
C ILE A 421 23.23 -2.34 -30.33
N THR A 422 24.43 -2.24 -30.89
CA THR A 422 25.32 -3.37 -31.12
C THR A 422 26.63 -3.18 -30.35
N LEU A 423 26.87 -4.11 -29.40
CA LEU A 423 28.07 -4.09 -28.56
C LEU A 423 28.47 -5.52 -28.15
N TYR A 424 29.71 -5.70 -27.82
CA TYR A 424 30.23 -6.93 -27.22
C TYR A 424 31.29 -6.61 -26.16
N ALA A 425 31.41 -7.48 -25.16
CA ALA A 425 32.46 -7.49 -24.16
C ALA A 425 33.07 -8.89 -24.08
N GLU A 426 34.36 -8.99 -24.31
CA GLU A 426 35.11 -10.24 -24.18
C GLU A 426 35.34 -10.61 -22.71
N PRO A 427 35.53 -11.91 -22.39
CA PRO A 427 35.84 -12.35 -21.04
C PRO A 427 37.01 -11.59 -20.42
N GLY A 428 36.78 -11.04 -19.21
CA GLY A 428 37.80 -10.27 -18.50
C GLY A 428 37.98 -8.83 -18.97
N GLN A 429 37.23 -8.34 -19.97
CA GLN A 429 37.33 -7.01 -20.53
C GLN A 429 36.55 -5.97 -19.71
N LYS A 430 37.11 -4.80 -19.50
CA LYS A 430 36.46 -3.66 -18.88
C LYS A 430 35.91 -2.70 -19.95
N VAL A 431 34.58 -2.59 -19.99
CA VAL A 431 33.83 -1.73 -20.92
C VAL A 431 33.25 -0.54 -20.15
N ALA A 432 33.60 0.68 -20.54
CA ALA A 432 33.07 1.90 -19.96
C ALA A 432 32.02 2.55 -20.87
N PHE A 433 30.86 2.88 -20.30
CA PHE A 433 29.83 3.69 -20.94
C PHE A 433 29.99 5.16 -20.56
N VAL A 434 30.11 6.04 -21.56
CA VAL A 434 30.28 7.49 -21.41
C VAL A 434 29.21 8.20 -22.24
N GLY A 435 28.74 9.34 -21.79
CA GLY A 435 27.73 10.14 -22.50
C GLY A 435 26.89 10.98 -21.53
N ALA A 436 26.09 11.89 -22.04
CA ALA A 436 25.23 12.77 -21.25
C ALA A 436 24.20 12.00 -20.41
N THR A 437 23.63 12.66 -19.39
CA THR A 437 22.50 12.11 -18.63
C THR A 437 21.33 11.86 -19.59
N GLY A 438 20.73 10.66 -19.48
CA GLY A 438 19.64 10.26 -20.39
C GLY A 438 20.10 9.66 -21.74
N ALA A 439 21.40 9.52 -22.01
CA ALA A 439 21.91 8.90 -23.23
C ALA A 439 21.64 7.38 -23.35
N GLY A 440 21.12 6.72 -22.31
CA GLY A 440 20.77 5.30 -22.32
C GLY A 440 21.75 4.37 -21.58
N LYS A 441 22.78 4.90 -20.90
CA LYS A 441 23.81 4.08 -20.19
C LYS A 441 23.20 3.10 -19.18
N THR A 442 22.40 3.57 -18.25
CA THR A 442 21.72 2.74 -17.23
C THR A 442 20.68 1.80 -17.85
N THR A 443 20.10 2.18 -18.99
CA THR A 443 19.16 1.32 -19.72
C THR A 443 19.87 0.07 -20.25
N ILE A 444 21.09 0.18 -20.83
CA ILE A 444 21.87 -0.97 -21.28
C ILE A 444 22.14 -1.93 -20.12
N THR A 445 22.58 -1.42 -18.97
CA THR A 445 22.85 -2.27 -17.79
C THR A 445 21.59 -2.94 -17.23
N ASN A 446 20.44 -2.26 -17.27
CA ASN A 446 19.15 -2.84 -16.91
C ASN A 446 18.73 -4.00 -17.83
N LEU A 447 19.06 -3.89 -19.14
CA LEU A 447 18.80 -4.96 -20.10
C LEU A 447 19.73 -6.15 -19.93
N ILE A 448 21.01 -5.93 -19.62
CA ILE A 448 21.96 -7.03 -19.31
C ILE A 448 21.48 -7.82 -18.07
N ASN A 449 20.96 -7.13 -17.02
CA ASN A 449 20.36 -7.75 -15.84
C ASN A 449 18.98 -8.39 -16.12
N ARG A 450 18.45 -8.19 -17.31
CA ARG A 450 17.11 -8.63 -17.69
C ARG A 450 16.04 -8.15 -16.69
N PHE A 451 16.16 -6.91 -16.21
CA PHE A 451 15.08 -6.24 -15.45
C PHE A 451 13.93 -5.84 -16.37
N TYR A 452 14.24 -5.68 -17.65
CA TYR A 452 13.30 -5.46 -18.74
C TYR A 452 13.64 -6.40 -19.90
N ASP A 453 12.62 -6.91 -20.57
CA ASP A 453 12.79 -7.68 -21.79
C ASP A 453 12.82 -6.72 -23.01
N ILE A 454 13.65 -7.00 -24.00
CA ILE A 454 13.84 -6.16 -25.21
C ILE A 454 12.67 -6.30 -26.16
N SER A 455 12.41 -5.25 -26.95
CA SER A 455 11.37 -5.22 -27.98
C SER A 455 11.86 -5.85 -29.29
N ASP A 456 13.12 -5.59 -29.67
CA ASP A 456 13.76 -6.10 -30.87
C ASP A 456 15.26 -6.34 -30.62
N GLY A 457 15.91 -7.12 -31.50
CA GLY A 457 17.30 -7.51 -31.37
C GLY A 457 17.54 -8.77 -30.51
N LYS A 458 18.78 -8.97 -30.07
CA LYS A 458 19.18 -10.11 -29.24
C LYS A 458 20.24 -9.70 -28.24
N ILE A 459 20.16 -10.25 -27.04
CA ILE A 459 21.23 -10.19 -26.03
C ILE A 459 21.69 -11.61 -25.77
N ARG A 460 23.00 -11.86 -25.89
CA ARG A 460 23.61 -13.16 -25.66
C ARG A 460 24.58 -13.11 -24.47
N TYR A 461 24.61 -14.15 -23.71
CA TYR A 461 25.57 -14.38 -22.65
C TYR A 461 26.25 -15.73 -22.88
N ASP A 462 27.57 -15.73 -23.05
CA ASP A 462 28.36 -16.90 -23.50
C ASP A 462 27.74 -17.59 -24.74
N GLY A 463 27.25 -16.79 -25.72
CA GLY A 463 26.61 -17.26 -26.94
C GLY A 463 25.15 -17.70 -26.77
N ILE A 464 24.62 -17.75 -25.54
CA ILE A 464 23.24 -18.15 -25.24
C ILE A 464 22.36 -16.89 -25.14
N ASN A 465 21.23 -16.86 -25.88
CA ASN A 465 20.26 -15.77 -25.72
C ASN A 465 19.74 -15.73 -24.28
N ILE A 466 19.84 -14.55 -23.62
CA ILE A 466 19.44 -14.40 -22.21
C ILE A 466 17.98 -14.71 -21.96
N THR A 467 17.09 -14.62 -22.96
CA THR A 467 15.69 -15.02 -22.83
C THR A 467 15.51 -16.50 -22.56
N LYS A 468 16.48 -17.35 -22.95
CA LYS A 468 16.50 -18.79 -22.68
C LYS A 468 17.08 -19.14 -21.30
N ILE A 469 17.81 -18.23 -20.67
CA ILE A 469 18.41 -18.43 -19.34
C ILE A 469 17.35 -18.07 -18.29
N LYS A 470 17.21 -18.88 -17.24
CA LYS A 470 16.35 -18.53 -16.10
C LYS A 470 16.83 -17.24 -15.45
N LYS A 471 15.92 -16.31 -15.19
CA LYS A 471 16.25 -15.00 -14.61
C LYS A 471 17.03 -15.08 -13.29
N PRO A 472 16.68 -15.97 -12.33
CA PRO A 472 17.47 -16.12 -11.11
C PRO A 472 18.91 -16.58 -11.36
N ASP A 473 19.11 -17.50 -12.32
CA ASP A 473 20.44 -18.02 -12.66
C ASP A 473 21.27 -16.99 -13.42
N LEU A 474 20.66 -16.22 -14.34
CA LEU A 474 21.30 -15.09 -15.00
C LEU A 474 21.76 -14.06 -13.95
N ARG A 475 20.87 -13.62 -13.06
CA ARG A 475 21.18 -12.59 -12.05
C ARG A 475 22.22 -13.07 -11.03
N ARG A 476 22.25 -14.39 -10.72
CA ARG A 476 23.28 -14.98 -9.86
C ARG A 476 24.68 -14.93 -10.49
N SER A 477 24.77 -14.96 -11.82
CA SER A 477 26.05 -14.83 -12.55
C SER A 477 26.54 -13.39 -12.68
N LEU A 478 25.72 -12.39 -12.32
CA LEU A 478 25.99 -10.97 -12.43
C LEU A 478 26.14 -10.34 -11.04
N GLY A 479 27.20 -9.57 -10.84
CA GLY A 479 27.36 -8.70 -9.66
C GLY A 479 27.00 -7.27 -9.99
N VAL A 480 26.24 -6.63 -9.13
CA VAL A 480 25.80 -5.24 -9.35
C VAL A 480 26.19 -4.37 -8.16
N VAL A 481 26.86 -3.26 -8.44
CA VAL A 481 27.10 -2.18 -7.47
C VAL A 481 26.40 -0.94 -8.00
N LEU A 482 25.33 -0.52 -7.31
CA LEU A 482 24.50 0.60 -7.69
C LEU A 482 25.04 1.92 -7.13
N GLN A 483 24.68 3.02 -7.77
CA GLN A 483 24.95 4.39 -7.29
C GLN A 483 24.33 4.64 -5.94
N ASP A 484 23.02 4.35 -5.81
CA ASP A 484 22.29 4.47 -4.54
C ASP A 484 22.39 3.17 -3.76
N VAL A 485 23.19 3.20 -2.70
CA VAL A 485 23.43 2.03 -1.86
C VAL A 485 22.32 1.86 -0.84
N ASN A 486 21.56 0.79 -0.98
CA ASN A 486 20.56 0.37 0.00
C ASN A 486 21.14 -0.69 0.93
N LEU A 487 21.24 -0.38 2.23
CA LEU A 487 21.57 -1.33 3.27
C LEU A 487 20.29 -1.73 4.02
N PHE A 488 20.26 -2.98 4.48
CA PHE A 488 19.12 -3.51 5.25
C PHE A 488 19.37 -3.36 6.75
N THR A 489 18.29 -3.23 7.51
CA THR A 489 18.36 -3.32 8.97
C THR A 489 18.88 -4.70 9.37
N GLY A 490 19.96 -4.72 10.12
CA GLY A 490 20.69 -5.93 10.51
C GLY A 490 22.16 -5.62 10.74
N THR A 491 22.99 -6.63 11.01
CA THR A 491 24.42 -6.44 11.24
C THR A 491 25.16 -6.10 9.95
N VAL A 492 26.37 -5.53 10.06
CA VAL A 492 27.26 -5.33 8.91
C VAL A 492 27.57 -6.68 8.24
N MET A 493 27.79 -7.73 9.04
CA MET A 493 28.02 -9.10 8.55
C MET A 493 26.85 -9.61 7.68
N GLU A 494 25.62 -9.46 8.16
CA GLU A 494 24.41 -9.83 7.42
C GLU A 494 24.26 -9.05 6.12
N ASN A 495 24.59 -7.77 6.12
CA ASN A 495 24.57 -6.94 4.93
C ASN A 495 25.59 -7.37 3.88
N ILE A 496 26.77 -7.85 4.26
CA ILE A 496 27.77 -8.41 3.34
C ILE A 496 27.30 -9.78 2.85
N ARG A 497 26.85 -10.65 3.76
CA ARG A 497 26.36 -12.01 3.47
C ARG A 497 25.14 -12.03 2.56
N TYR A 498 24.42 -10.89 2.43
CA TYR A 498 23.30 -10.77 1.50
C TYR A 498 23.67 -11.09 0.05
N GLY A 499 24.94 -10.90 -0.35
CA GLY A 499 25.44 -11.30 -1.68
C GLY A 499 25.51 -12.82 -1.90
N LYS A 500 25.72 -13.60 -0.81
CA LYS A 500 25.76 -15.05 -0.81
C LYS A 500 25.32 -15.55 0.57
N LEU A 501 24.04 -15.97 0.70
CA LEU A 501 23.41 -16.26 1.99
C LEU A 501 24.06 -17.39 2.79
N ASP A 502 24.72 -18.33 2.12
CA ASP A 502 25.44 -19.46 2.68
C ASP A 502 26.96 -19.19 2.90
N ALA A 503 27.39 -17.93 2.71
CA ALA A 503 28.79 -17.55 2.94
C ALA A 503 29.17 -17.66 4.42
N THR A 504 30.37 -18.17 4.67
CA THR A 504 30.94 -18.20 6.04
C THR A 504 31.39 -16.81 6.48
N ASP A 505 31.62 -16.64 7.79
CA ASP A 505 32.13 -15.37 8.33
C ASP A 505 33.49 -15.02 7.71
N GLU A 506 34.35 -16.03 7.50
CA GLU A 506 35.67 -15.87 6.90
C GLU A 506 35.57 -15.39 5.44
N GLU A 507 34.63 -15.93 4.65
CA GLU A 507 34.35 -15.48 3.27
C GLU A 507 33.88 -14.02 3.26
N CYS A 508 32.99 -13.66 4.16
CA CYS A 508 32.50 -12.28 4.29
C CYS A 508 33.60 -11.30 4.70
N ILE A 509 34.48 -11.70 5.65
CA ILE A 509 35.64 -10.91 6.07
C ILE A 509 36.65 -10.79 4.92
N ALA A 510 36.89 -11.85 4.16
CA ALA A 510 37.78 -11.80 3.00
C ALA A 510 37.25 -10.83 1.92
N ALA A 511 35.93 -10.87 1.65
CA ALA A 511 35.27 -9.94 0.73
C ALA A 511 35.35 -8.48 1.25
N ALA A 512 35.18 -8.26 2.55
CA ALA A 512 35.34 -6.93 3.15
C ALA A 512 36.78 -6.40 3.05
N LYS A 513 37.78 -7.26 3.19
CA LYS A 513 39.20 -6.90 2.97
C LYS A 513 39.46 -6.55 1.52
N LEU A 514 38.94 -7.32 0.58
CA LEU A 514 39.06 -7.03 -0.87
C LEU A 514 38.44 -5.68 -1.21
N ALA A 515 37.29 -5.37 -0.62
CA ALA A 515 36.59 -4.10 -0.81
C ALA A 515 37.20 -2.92 -0.03
N ASN A 516 38.29 -3.13 0.72
CA ASN A 516 38.86 -2.14 1.68
C ASN A 516 37.89 -1.68 2.78
N ALA A 517 36.91 -2.50 3.11
CA ALA A 517 35.90 -2.21 4.13
C ALA A 517 36.32 -2.66 5.55
N ASP A 518 37.15 -3.70 5.69
CA ASP A 518 37.54 -4.33 6.97
C ASP A 518 38.10 -3.31 7.98
N GLY A 519 38.91 -2.35 7.51
CA GLY A 519 39.54 -1.37 8.38
C GLY A 519 38.53 -0.49 9.14
N PHE A 520 37.55 0.08 8.45
CA PHE A 520 36.54 0.90 9.12
C PHE A 520 35.52 0.05 9.88
N ILE A 521 35.17 -1.16 9.39
CA ILE A 521 34.24 -2.04 10.08
C ILE A 521 34.75 -2.39 11.47
N ARG A 522 36.04 -2.72 11.61
CA ARG A 522 36.66 -3.02 12.92
C ARG A 522 36.70 -1.82 13.87
N MET A 523 36.58 -0.59 13.38
CA MET A 523 36.50 0.61 14.21
C MET A 523 35.07 0.89 14.69
N LEU A 524 34.05 0.21 14.16
CA LEU A 524 32.68 0.33 14.66
C LEU A 524 32.58 -0.29 16.07
N PRO A 525 31.65 0.16 16.92
CA PRO A 525 31.57 -0.26 18.33
C PRO A 525 31.50 -1.79 18.53
N GLN A 526 30.89 -2.52 17.61
CA GLN A 526 30.77 -4.00 17.66
C GLN A 526 31.38 -4.65 16.42
N GLY A 527 32.21 -3.92 15.65
CA GLY A 527 32.81 -4.46 14.42
C GLY A 527 31.77 -4.95 13.42
N TYR A 528 31.92 -6.18 12.96
CA TYR A 528 31.00 -6.83 12.03
C TYR A 528 29.59 -7.07 12.59
N ASP A 529 29.45 -7.15 13.93
CA ASP A 529 28.17 -7.35 14.60
C ASP A 529 27.43 -6.02 14.88
N THR A 530 28.01 -4.89 14.44
CA THR A 530 27.34 -3.59 14.55
C THR A 530 26.04 -3.61 13.78
N VAL A 531 24.93 -3.35 14.47
CA VAL A 531 23.59 -3.30 13.89
C VAL A 531 23.39 -1.97 13.19
N LEU A 532 23.06 -2.04 11.90
CA LEU A 532 22.69 -0.89 11.07
C LEU A 532 21.17 -0.72 11.12
N SER A 533 20.72 0.52 11.25
CA SER A 533 19.29 0.87 11.17
C SER A 533 19.02 1.66 9.90
N GLY A 534 17.97 1.31 9.17
CA GLY A 534 17.50 1.96 7.94
C GLY A 534 18.63 2.51 7.06
N ASP A 535 18.75 2.15 5.83
CA ASP A 535 19.77 2.63 4.85
C ASP A 535 21.20 2.87 5.37
N GLY A 536 21.58 2.28 6.55
CA GLY A 536 22.88 2.49 7.17
C GLY A 536 23.06 3.89 7.78
N SER A 537 21.99 4.43 8.41
CA SER A 537 22.09 5.71 9.15
C SER A 537 23.21 5.63 10.19
N GLY A 538 24.13 6.59 10.14
CA GLY A 538 25.36 6.61 10.96
C GLY A 538 26.63 6.22 10.19
N LEU A 539 26.55 5.66 8.99
CA LEU A 539 27.67 5.46 8.09
C LEU A 539 27.77 6.59 7.06
N SER A 540 29.01 6.96 6.68
CA SER A 540 29.21 7.85 5.55
C SER A 540 28.81 7.17 4.25
N GLN A 541 28.55 7.96 3.19
CA GLN A 541 28.22 7.41 1.87
C GLN A 541 29.31 6.47 1.35
N GLY A 542 30.57 6.82 1.51
CA GLY A 542 31.68 5.95 1.11
C GLY A 542 31.71 4.64 1.90
N GLN A 543 31.45 4.66 3.20
CA GLN A 543 31.39 3.44 4.03
C GLN A 543 30.25 2.52 3.57
N ARG A 544 29.07 3.08 3.27
CA ARG A 544 27.96 2.30 2.68
C ARG A 544 28.34 1.68 1.35
N GLN A 545 29.06 2.43 0.50
CA GLN A 545 29.52 1.93 -0.78
C GLN A 545 30.53 0.80 -0.65
N LEU A 546 31.47 0.90 0.32
CA LEU A 546 32.42 -0.19 0.61
C LEU A 546 31.72 -1.48 1.07
N ILE A 547 30.64 -1.38 1.85
CA ILE A 547 29.81 -2.55 2.22
C ILE A 547 29.11 -3.12 0.98
N SER A 548 28.61 -2.27 0.07
CA SER A 548 27.99 -2.73 -1.19
C SER A 548 28.99 -3.44 -2.11
N ILE A 549 30.23 -2.93 -2.18
CA ILE A 549 31.33 -3.59 -2.91
C ILE A 549 31.64 -4.96 -2.26
N ALA A 550 31.72 -5.04 -0.93
CA ALA A 550 31.94 -6.29 -0.21
C ALA A 550 30.80 -7.30 -0.45
N ARG A 551 29.55 -6.84 -0.50
CA ARG A 551 28.38 -7.64 -0.86
C ARG A 551 28.49 -8.24 -2.26
N ALA A 552 28.96 -7.46 -3.22
CA ALA A 552 29.20 -7.95 -4.58
C ALA A 552 30.41 -8.88 -4.64
N ALA A 553 31.45 -8.64 -3.83
CA ALA A 553 32.66 -9.44 -3.78
C ALA A 553 32.41 -10.86 -3.21
N VAL A 554 31.56 -10.99 -2.18
CA VAL A 554 31.27 -12.31 -1.59
C VAL A 554 30.49 -13.23 -2.54
N ALA A 555 29.73 -12.66 -3.47
CA ALA A 555 29.01 -13.41 -4.51
C ALA A 555 29.94 -13.95 -5.60
N ASP A 556 31.12 -13.37 -5.77
CA ASP A 556 32.18 -13.74 -6.72
C ASP A 556 31.70 -13.99 -8.18
N PRO A 557 30.93 -13.07 -8.79
CA PRO A 557 30.38 -13.27 -10.12
C PRO A 557 31.43 -12.98 -11.21
N PRO A 558 31.39 -13.66 -12.38
CA PRO A 558 32.33 -13.44 -13.50
C PRO A 558 32.07 -12.14 -14.25
N VAL A 559 30.86 -11.59 -14.16
CA VAL A 559 30.48 -10.33 -14.79
C VAL A 559 30.03 -9.32 -13.73
N MET A 560 30.54 -8.11 -13.81
CA MET A 560 30.22 -7.00 -12.91
C MET A 560 29.56 -5.84 -13.65
N ILE A 561 28.55 -5.27 -13.03
CA ILE A 561 27.91 -4.04 -13.48
C ILE A 561 28.09 -2.99 -12.38
N LEU A 562 28.77 -1.90 -12.72
CA LEU A 562 29.15 -0.88 -11.76
C LEU A 562 28.57 0.47 -12.20
N ASP A 563 27.76 1.07 -11.34
CA ASP A 563 27.29 2.45 -11.53
C ASP A 563 28.08 3.37 -10.61
N GLU A 564 29.00 4.15 -11.21
CA GLU A 564 30.00 4.95 -10.51
C GLU A 564 29.52 6.37 -10.27
N ALA A 565 28.72 6.60 -9.24
CA ALA A 565 28.44 7.96 -8.78
C ALA A 565 29.01 8.20 -7.38
N THR A 566 30.13 8.89 -7.33
CA THR A 566 30.85 9.22 -6.09
C THR A 566 30.92 10.74 -5.86
N SER A 567 30.00 11.51 -6.44
CA SER A 567 30.01 12.99 -6.44
C SER A 567 29.91 13.64 -5.04
N SER A 568 29.67 12.85 -3.98
CA SER A 568 29.45 13.36 -2.62
C SER A 568 30.41 12.74 -1.57
N ILE A 569 31.53 12.14 -2.00
CA ILE A 569 32.48 11.47 -1.10
C ILE A 569 33.76 12.32 -1.00
N ASP A 570 34.33 12.41 0.20
CA ASP A 570 35.62 13.09 0.40
C ASP A 570 36.76 12.36 -0.35
N THR A 571 37.76 13.09 -0.79
CA THR A 571 38.85 12.60 -1.66
C THR A 571 39.61 11.40 -1.07
N ARG A 572 39.76 11.30 0.26
CA ARG A 572 40.46 10.18 0.90
C ARG A 572 39.64 8.90 0.84
N THR A 573 38.37 8.99 1.23
CA THR A 573 37.41 7.85 1.19
C THR A 573 37.17 7.42 -0.26
N GLU A 574 37.16 8.38 -1.17
CA GLU A 574 37.06 8.14 -2.61
C GLU A 574 38.19 7.25 -3.13
N ALA A 575 39.44 7.54 -2.78
CA ALA A 575 40.56 6.70 -3.18
C ALA A 575 40.47 5.26 -2.62
N ILE A 576 39.93 5.10 -1.42
CA ILE A 576 39.71 3.78 -0.81
C ILE A 576 38.61 3.00 -1.57
N VAL A 577 37.50 3.66 -1.87
CA VAL A 577 36.39 3.08 -2.67
C VAL A 577 36.90 2.68 -4.05
N GLN A 578 37.64 3.56 -4.72
CA GLN A 578 38.21 3.27 -6.05
C GLN A 578 39.15 2.05 -6.02
N SER A 579 40.03 1.98 -5.03
CA SER A 579 40.92 0.84 -4.86
C SER A 579 40.15 -0.48 -4.61
N GLY A 580 39.06 -0.44 -3.83
CA GLY A 580 38.16 -1.58 -3.62
C GLY A 580 37.45 -1.99 -4.91
N MET A 581 36.96 -1.02 -5.70
CA MET A 581 36.38 -1.25 -7.01
C MET A 581 37.37 -1.90 -7.98
N ASP A 582 38.61 -1.36 -8.07
CA ASP A 582 39.65 -1.88 -8.93
C ASP A 582 40.03 -3.33 -8.57
N ALA A 583 40.10 -3.62 -7.27
CA ALA A 583 40.33 -5.01 -6.80
C ALA A 583 39.16 -5.95 -7.19
N LEU A 584 37.94 -5.48 -7.07
CA LEU A 584 36.74 -6.24 -7.45
C LEU A 584 36.68 -6.50 -8.97
N MET A 585 37.10 -5.55 -9.79
CA MET A 585 37.05 -5.65 -11.25
C MET A 585 38.09 -6.64 -11.83
N LYS A 586 39.16 -6.92 -11.12
CA LYS A 586 40.30 -7.68 -11.63
C LYS A 586 39.91 -9.10 -12.05
N GLY A 587 40.17 -9.45 -13.31
CA GLY A 587 39.93 -10.78 -13.87
C GLY A 587 38.47 -11.08 -14.22
N ARG A 588 37.60 -10.06 -14.19
CA ARG A 588 36.17 -10.19 -14.53
C ARG A 588 35.81 -9.34 -15.73
N THR A 589 34.74 -9.71 -16.42
CA THR A 589 34.11 -8.83 -17.42
C THR A 589 33.34 -7.74 -16.70
N VAL A 590 33.59 -6.48 -17.03
CA VAL A 590 33.05 -5.35 -16.26
C VAL A 590 32.39 -4.35 -17.19
N PHE A 591 31.15 -4.00 -16.88
CA PHE A 591 30.43 -2.88 -17.45
C PHE A 591 30.40 -1.74 -16.44
N VAL A 592 30.99 -0.60 -16.77
CA VAL A 592 31.05 0.57 -15.89
C VAL A 592 30.27 1.73 -16.50
N ILE A 593 29.30 2.27 -15.78
CA ILE A 593 28.76 3.60 -16.08
C ILE A 593 29.71 4.60 -15.44
N ALA A 594 30.62 5.14 -16.26
CA ALA A 594 31.71 5.93 -15.75
C ALA A 594 31.35 7.42 -15.69
N HIS A 595 31.49 7.98 -14.50
CA HIS A 595 31.40 9.43 -14.22
C HIS A 595 32.79 10.05 -13.96
N ARG A 596 33.85 9.25 -14.03
CA ARG A 596 35.24 9.68 -13.74
C ARG A 596 36.17 9.41 -14.92
N LEU A 597 37.00 10.38 -15.20
CA LEU A 597 38.01 10.29 -16.23
C LEU A 597 39.02 9.15 -16.00
N SER A 598 39.41 8.91 -14.72
CA SER A 598 40.37 7.84 -14.39
C SER A 598 39.82 6.45 -14.68
N THR A 599 38.56 6.19 -14.38
CA THR A 599 37.90 4.91 -14.66
C THR A 599 37.75 4.68 -16.15
N VAL A 600 37.40 5.75 -16.90
CA VAL A 600 37.30 5.71 -18.36
C VAL A 600 38.64 5.41 -19.00
N GLN A 601 39.70 6.12 -18.60
CA GLN A 601 41.06 5.95 -19.16
C GLN A 601 41.62 4.53 -19.01
N ASN A 602 41.31 3.89 -17.87
CA ASN A 602 41.80 2.56 -17.53
C ASN A 602 40.84 1.43 -18.01
N SER A 603 39.91 1.75 -18.91
CA SER A 603 39.01 0.76 -19.50
C SER A 603 39.58 0.25 -20.83
N ASP A 604 39.39 -1.05 -21.11
CA ASP A 604 39.86 -1.67 -22.36
C ASP A 604 39.09 -1.15 -23.56
N VAL A 605 37.77 -0.94 -23.36
CA VAL A 605 36.88 -0.39 -24.38
C VAL A 605 36.02 0.72 -23.75
N ILE A 606 35.92 1.82 -24.46
CA ILE A 606 35.06 2.95 -24.17
C ILE A 606 33.98 3.01 -25.24
N MET A 607 32.73 3.10 -24.82
CA MET A 607 31.56 3.29 -25.66
C MET A 607 30.93 4.63 -25.37
N VAL A 608 30.88 5.51 -26.34
CA VAL A 608 30.25 6.82 -26.23
C VAL A 608 28.82 6.72 -26.71
N LEU A 609 27.89 7.02 -25.80
CA LEU A 609 26.46 7.04 -26.09
C LEU A 609 25.97 8.47 -26.27
N ASP A 610 25.16 8.68 -27.28
CA ASP A 610 24.43 9.91 -27.51
C ASP A 610 23.03 9.61 -28.06
N HIS A 611 22.01 10.19 -27.44
CA HIS A 611 20.59 10.01 -27.80
C HIS A 611 20.18 8.56 -28.10
N GLY A 612 20.68 7.61 -27.31
CA GLY A 612 20.33 6.19 -27.42
C GLY A 612 21.10 5.42 -28.51
N HIS A 613 22.12 6.01 -29.12
CA HIS A 613 23.01 5.34 -30.08
C HIS A 613 24.43 5.25 -29.54
N ILE A 614 25.18 4.22 -29.93
CA ILE A 614 26.62 4.14 -29.74
C ILE A 614 27.28 4.88 -30.93
N ILE A 615 27.87 6.04 -30.66
CA ILE A 615 28.47 6.90 -31.70
C ILE A 615 29.98 6.70 -31.86
N GLU A 616 30.66 6.25 -30.79
CA GLU A 616 32.10 5.96 -30.82
C GLU A 616 32.40 4.73 -29.98
N ARG A 617 33.37 3.91 -30.43
CA ARG A 617 33.89 2.75 -29.73
C ARG A 617 35.39 2.61 -29.97
N GLY A 618 36.17 2.41 -28.90
CA GLY A 618 37.61 2.20 -29.01
C GLY A 618 38.32 2.27 -27.67
N SER A 619 39.63 2.15 -27.67
CA SER A 619 40.45 2.43 -26.49
C SER A 619 40.57 3.95 -26.25
N HIS A 620 41.01 4.33 -25.05
CA HIS A 620 41.30 5.74 -24.74
C HIS A 620 42.22 6.39 -25.79
N ARG A 621 43.29 5.69 -26.20
CA ARG A 621 44.25 6.22 -27.17
C ARG A 621 43.64 6.42 -28.54
N ASP A 622 42.84 5.47 -29.00
CA ASP A 622 42.20 5.52 -30.32
C ASP A 622 41.21 6.68 -30.41
N LEU A 623 40.36 6.82 -29.38
CA LEU A 623 39.32 7.85 -29.33
C LEU A 623 39.91 9.27 -29.15
N ILE A 624 41.01 9.42 -28.43
CA ILE A 624 41.74 10.69 -28.34
C ILE A 624 42.35 11.06 -29.73
N ALA A 625 42.90 10.07 -30.47
CA ALA A 625 43.48 10.30 -31.79
C ALA A 625 42.40 10.70 -32.82
N GLN A 626 41.19 10.16 -32.72
CA GLN A 626 40.04 10.47 -33.59
C GLN A 626 39.53 11.90 -33.42
N LYS A 627 39.78 12.56 -32.26
CA LYS A 627 39.30 13.92 -31.92
C LYS A 627 37.79 14.09 -32.06
N GLY A 628 37.04 13.03 -31.77
CA GLY A 628 35.57 12.98 -31.82
C GLY A 628 34.89 13.52 -30.57
N THR A 629 33.71 12.98 -30.27
CA THR A 629 32.90 13.36 -29.09
C THR A 629 33.61 13.00 -27.81
N TYR A 630 34.24 11.80 -27.72
CA TYR A 630 35.06 11.41 -26.56
C TYR A 630 36.19 12.41 -26.28
N TYR A 631 36.90 12.86 -27.30
CA TYR A 631 37.97 13.85 -27.14
C TYR A 631 37.44 15.15 -26.54
N ARG A 632 36.28 15.63 -27.00
CA ARG A 632 35.65 16.86 -26.50
C ARG A 632 35.21 16.70 -25.05
N LEU A 633 34.59 15.56 -24.69
CA LEU A 633 34.22 15.23 -23.31
C LEU A 633 35.45 15.17 -22.39
N TYR A 634 36.54 14.56 -22.88
CA TYR A 634 37.78 14.40 -22.13
C TYR A 634 38.51 15.73 -21.91
N THR A 635 38.57 16.60 -22.88
CA THR A 635 39.27 17.89 -22.81
C THR A 635 38.48 19.00 -22.15
N GLY A 636 37.27 18.71 -21.68
CA GLY A 636 36.37 19.70 -21.05
C GLY A 636 35.75 20.70 -22.04
N ALA A 637 35.85 20.43 -23.35
CA ALA A 637 35.21 21.24 -24.40
C ALA A 637 33.68 21.03 -24.47
N PHE A 638 33.16 20.02 -23.73
CA PHE A 638 31.75 19.82 -23.41
C PHE A 638 31.65 19.69 -21.88
N GLU A 639 30.82 20.49 -21.24
CA GLU A 639 30.38 20.22 -19.88
C GLU A 639 29.46 19.00 -19.94
N LEU A 640 29.72 18.01 -19.06
CA LEU A 640 28.78 16.92 -18.78
C LEU A 640 27.65 17.57 -17.97
N GLU A 641 26.61 18.11 -18.61
CA GLU A 641 25.36 18.53 -17.97
C GLU A 641 24.61 17.35 -17.36
#